data_f412d501b408283e809e1421614e2fc5
#
_entry.id   f412d501b408283e809e1421614e2fc5
#
_cell.length_a   1.000
_cell.length_b   1.000
_cell.length_c   1.000
_cell.angle_alpha   90.00
_cell.angle_beta   90.00
_cell.angle_gamma   90.00
#
_symmetry.space_group_name_H-M   'P 1'
#
loop_
_entity.id
_entity.type
_entity.pdbx_description
1 polymer ?
#
loop_
_entity_poly.entity_id
_entity_poly.type
_entity_poly.pdbx_seq_one_letter_code
_entity_poly.pdbx_strand_id
1 'polypeptide(L)'
;MPRDPVCGMVVDKDSSIKRKIGDRTYYFCSETCARTYEQPERELKAMRRRVALALAGVLSVAALRAIAILGLAVAIMTFRIAGISAWDLAFFILSTPIVWIAGWSIHHGAYKALKNRSINMDVLITTGVLAGWGYGAVSAFFPWLGSEGFGYMEVAIAILAFILLGKFIEETIRRKSAAAIRKLLELQPTVARVLKDGEEVEVPIDDVQVGDLIVVKPGEKIPTDGIVVAGYSSVDEKIITGESIPVEKNVGSEVIGATINKTGSLKIRASKVGEETALMQIVHLVEEAQASGAPVQKFADRVVEYFVPAVFTIAGIAFIYWLFLRGFTFAFLVLLSILLIACPCALGIATPTAILAGVGKGAEYGVLLKGGEYVENAEKLTIILFDKTGTLTKGETSVTDIVAFDGYNENDVLEFAAIAEKSSEHPLAEAILKASNRARINIPDAEAFEAVPGHGVKAAFKGHMIFLGNRKLMEENKIIIKGPIESHLTKLEEQGKTAMLLAVDYEIIGIVAVMDTLKDNAAEAIKQLKNMGLEVAMLTGDNSRTAEAIAKQLNLDKVIANVLPWEKVSVIKKLQSDGKFVAMVGDGVNDAPALAQANIGIAIGSGTDIAKEAGGIVLIKEDLRDVARGIALSRATMKKIKQNLFWAFLYNAVSIPVAAIGLLSPVIAAGAMAFSSLFVVSNSATLKLLKL
;
A
#
# COMPACT_ATOMS: atom_id res chain seq x y z
N MET A 1 -18.52 2.05 -7.86
CA MET A 1 -19.01 0.66 -7.79
C MET A 1 -18.04 -0.16 -6.97
N PRO A 2 -18.50 -0.97 -6.01
CA PRO A 2 -17.61 -1.80 -5.20
C PRO A 2 -16.91 -2.86 -6.05
N ARG A 3 -15.75 -3.31 -5.59
CA ARG A 3 -15.01 -4.42 -6.20
C ARG A 3 -15.06 -5.65 -5.29
N ASP A 4 -15.12 -6.80 -5.91
CA ASP A 4 -15.00 -8.08 -5.21
C ASP A 4 -13.57 -8.22 -4.65
N PRO A 5 -13.40 -8.39 -3.33
CA PRO A 5 -12.07 -8.42 -2.69
C PRO A 5 -11.26 -9.66 -3.05
N VAL A 6 -11.89 -10.69 -3.64
CA VAL A 6 -11.22 -11.93 -4.04
C VAL A 6 -10.72 -11.89 -5.48
N CYS A 7 -11.55 -11.45 -6.41
CA CYS A 7 -11.21 -11.46 -7.84
C CYS A 7 -11.00 -10.08 -8.46
N GLY A 8 -11.26 -8.99 -7.71
CA GLY A 8 -11.11 -7.61 -8.17
C GLY A 8 -12.18 -7.15 -9.17
N MET A 9 -13.16 -7.99 -9.50
CA MET A 9 -14.23 -7.67 -10.45
C MET A 9 -15.12 -6.56 -9.90
N VAL A 10 -15.46 -5.59 -10.74
CA VAL A 10 -16.44 -4.55 -10.40
C VAL A 10 -17.82 -5.20 -10.28
N VAL A 11 -18.50 -4.99 -9.17
CA VAL A 11 -19.81 -5.56 -8.90
C VAL A 11 -20.85 -4.46 -8.67
N ASP A 12 -22.07 -4.72 -9.07
CA ASP A 12 -23.19 -3.83 -8.78
C ASP A 12 -23.68 -4.08 -7.35
N LYS A 13 -23.90 -3.01 -6.57
CA LYS A 13 -24.35 -3.08 -5.18
C LYS A 13 -25.67 -3.85 -5.01
N ASP A 14 -26.56 -3.78 -6.00
CA ASP A 14 -27.90 -4.34 -5.89
C ASP A 14 -27.95 -5.82 -6.28
N SER A 15 -27.15 -6.24 -7.25
CA SER A 15 -27.11 -7.62 -7.76
C SER A 15 -26.01 -8.49 -7.15
N SER A 16 -25.10 -7.91 -6.35
CA SER A 16 -23.96 -8.62 -5.74
C SER A 16 -24.34 -9.36 -4.46
N ILE A 17 -23.56 -10.40 -4.16
CA ILE A 17 -23.65 -11.12 -2.89
C ILE A 17 -23.03 -10.28 -1.79
N LYS A 18 -23.86 -9.91 -0.81
CA LYS A 18 -23.44 -9.11 0.35
C LYS A 18 -23.09 -10.03 1.51
N ARG A 19 -21.93 -9.79 2.14
CA ARG A 19 -21.55 -10.43 3.41
C ARG A 19 -21.07 -9.37 4.37
N LYS A 20 -21.62 -9.37 5.57
CA LYS A 20 -21.14 -8.53 6.66
C LYS A 20 -20.07 -9.31 7.42
N ILE A 21 -18.85 -8.80 7.43
CA ILE A 21 -17.69 -9.40 8.11
C ILE A 21 -17.11 -8.31 9.00
N GLY A 22 -17.20 -8.50 10.31
CA GLY A 22 -17.05 -7.41 11.26
C GLY A 22 -18.13 -6.35 11.04
N ASP A 23 -17.78 -5.08 11.08
CA ASP A 23 -18.73 -3.98 10.82
C ASP A 23 -18.83 -3.56 9.35
N ARG A 24 -18.09 -4.20 8.44
CA ARG A 24 -18.09 -3.86 7.01
C ARG A 24 -18.92 -4.81 6.17
N THR A 25 -19.60 -4.25 5.15
CA THR A 25 -20.30 -5.02 4.14
C THR A 25 -19.42 -5.14 2.90
N TYR A 26 -19.02 -6.37 2.59
CA TYR A 26 -18.28 -6.72 1.38
C TYR A 26 -19.24 -7.19 0.29
N TYR A 27 -18.89 -6.87 -0.96
CA TYR A 27 -19.68 -7.19 -2.14
C TYR A 27 -18.90 -8.18 -3.01
N PHE A 28 -19.50 -9.34 -3.29
CA PHE A 28 -18.88 -10.42 -4.06
C PHE A 28 -19.61 -10.66 -5.37
N CYS A 29 -18.87 -10.95 -6.43
CA CYS A 29 -19.43 -11.32 -7.74
C CYS A 29 -20.09 -12.71 -7.73
N SER A 30 -19.69 -13.56 -6.79
CA SER A 30 -20.17 -14.95 -6.70
C SER A 30 -20.07 -15.52 -5.29
N GLU A 31 -20.89 -16.52 -4.98
CA GLU A 31 -20.83 -17.27 -3.72
C GLU A 31 -19.47 -17.95 -3.53
N THR A 32 -18.79 -18.31 -4.61
CA THR A 32 -17.44 -18.86 -4.57
C THR A 32 -16.45 -17.85 -4.04
N CYS A 33 -16.51 -16.58 -4.50
CA CYS A 33 -15.67 -15.51 -3.97
C CYS A 33 -15.97 -15.23 -2.50
N ALA A 34 -17.23 -15.17 -2.10
CA ALA A 34 -17.62 -15.01 -0.71
C ALA A 34 -17.05 -16.11 0.18
N ARG A 35 -17.22 -17.39 -0.23
CA ARG A 35 -16.66 -18.53 0.51
C ARG A 35 -15.13 -18.57 0.51
N THR A 36 -14.49 -18.16 -0.58
CA THR A 36 -13.03 -18.09 -0.66
C THR A 36 -12.48 -17.06 0.32
N TYR A 37 -13.20 -15.96 0.52
CA TYR A 37 -12.87 -14.94 1.49
C TYR A 37 -13.08 -15.41 2.94
N GLU A 38 -14.26 -16.00 3.22
CA GLU A 38 -14.62 -16.48 4.55
C GLU A 38 -13.83 -17.74 4.98
N GLN A 39 -13.57 -18.68 4.06
CA GLN A 39 -12.93 -19.96 4.36
C GLN A 39 -11.80 -20.30 3.38
N PRO A 40 -10.76 -19.48 3.33
CA PRO A 40 -9.71 -19.62 2.32
C PRO A 40 -8.98 -20.96 2.35
N GLU A 41 -8.76 -21.54 3.53
CA GLU A 41 -8.05 -22.83 3.63
C GLU A 41 -8.85 -24.02 3.06
N ARG A 42 -10.16 -24.01 3.20
CA ARG A 42 -11.01 -25.08 2.64
C ARG A 42 -10.98 -25.07 1.12
N GLU A 43 -11.05 -23.90 0.51
CA GLU A 43 -10.96 -23.77 -0.95
C GLU A 43 -9.59 -24.21 -1.49
N LEU A 44 -8.50 -23.86 -0.81
CA LEU A 44 -7.16 -24.32 -1.21
C LEU A 44 -7.02 -25.85 -1.11
N LYS A 45 -7.58 -26.46 -0.05
CA LYS A 45 -7.61 -27.93 0.08
C LYS A 45 -8.45 -28.58 -1.04
N ALA A 46 -9.59 -27.99 -1.40
CA ALA A 46 -10.42 -28.45 -2.50
C ALA A 46 -9.68 -28.34 -3.84
N MET A 47 -9.01 -27.20 -4.09
CA MET A 47 -8.21 -26.99 -5.30
C MET A 47 -7.04 -27.96 -5.38
N ARG A 48 -6.32 -28.21 -4.27
CA ARG A 48 -5.27 -29.23 -4.20
C ARG A 48 -5.77 -30.63 -4.58
N ARG A 49 -6.97 -31.02 -4.12
CA ARG A 49 -7.59 -32.31 -4.49
C ARG A 49 -7.91 -32.40 -5.98
N ARG A 50 -8.43 -31.32 -6.58
CA ARG A 50 -8.71 -31.24 -8.02
C ARG A 50 -7.45 -31.37 -8.86
N VAL A 51 -6.39 -30.64 -8.46
CA VAL A 51 -5.07 -30.73 -9.10
C VAL A 51 -4.49 -32.13 -8.99
N ALA A 52 -4.56 -32.75 -7.82
CA ALA A 52 -4.08 -34.12 -7.61
C ALA A 52 -4.82 -35.12 -8.50
N LEU A 53 -6.15 -34.99 -8.63
CA LEU A 53 -6.95 -35.82 -9.51
C LEU A 53 -6.56 -35.64 -10.99
N ALA A 54 -6.39 -34.41 -11.45
CA ALA A 54 -6.00 -34.11 -12.82
C ALA A 54 -4.58 -34.61 -13.14
N LEU A 55 -3.62 -34.42 -12.23
CA LEU A 55 -2.24 -34.92 -12.39
C LEU A 55 -2.19 -36.47 -12.36
N ALA A 56 -2.97 -37.11 -11.49
CA ALA A 56 -3.10 -38.54 -11.48
C ALA A 56 -3.63 -39.06 -12.83
N GLY A 57 -4.57 -38.32 -13.45
CA GLY A 57 -5.05 -38.62 -14.80
C GLY A 57 -3.95 -38.52 -15.86
N VAL A 58 -3.15 -37.46 -15.84
CA VAL A 58 -2.01 -37.32 -16.79
C VAL A 58 -1.01 -38.45 -16.61
N LEU A 59 -0.68 -38.81 -15.36
CA LEU A 59 0.25 -39.91 -15.07
C LEU A 59 -0.33 -41.26 -15.52
N SER A 60 -1.62 -41.48 -15.34
CA SER A 60 -2.30 -42.70 -15.82
C SER A 60 -2.28 -42.81 -17.35
N VAL A 61 -2.51 -41.67 -18.04
CA VAL A 61 -2.40 -41.59 -19.51
C VAL A 61 -0.97 -41.88 -19.96
N ALA A 62 0.02 -41.27 -19.30
CA ALA A 62 1.44 -41.48 -19.62
C ALA A 62 1.83 -42.97 -19.41
N ALA A 63 1.36 -43.61 -18.34
CA ALA A 63 1.58 -45.03 -18.08
C ALA A 63 0.95 -45.91 -19.17
N LEU A 64 -0.30 -45.64 -19.55
CA LEU A 64 -0.97 -46.34 -20.64
C LEU A 64 -0.18 -46.22 -21.97
N ARG A 65 0.29 -45.01 -22.29
CA ARG A 65 1.15 -44.75 -23.46
C ARG A 65 2.46 -45.52 -23.42
N ALA A 66 3.13 -45.53 -22.25
CA ALA A 66 4.37 -46.30 -22.08
C ALA A 66 4.15 -47.81 -22.29
N ILE A 67 3.06 -48.38 -21.75
CA ILE A 67 2.65 -49.77 -21.94
C ILE A 67 2.39 -50.06 -23.43
N ALA A 68 1.76 -49.13 -24.15
CA ALA A 68 1.49 -49.25 -25.58
C ALA A 68 2.81 -49.26 -26.40
N ILE A 69 3.74 -48.34 -26.12
CA ILE A 69 5.05 -48.21 -26.79
C ILE A 69 5.91 -49.47 -26.58
N LEU A 70 5.83 -50.08 -25.38
CA LEU A 70 6.53 -51.31 -25.05
C LEU A 70 5.91 -52.57 -25.71
N GLY A 71 4.85 -52.39 -26.51
CA GLY A 71 4.16 -53.51 -27.22
C GLY A 71 3.28 -54.38 -26.32
N LEU A 72 3.19 -54.07 -25.02
CA LEU A 72 2.40 -54.84 -24.05
C LEU A 72 0.90 -54.60 -24.17
N ALA A 73 0.46 -53.55 -24.88
CA ALA A 73 -0.94 -53.17 -25.04
C ALA A 73 -1.55 -53.59 -26.39
N VAL A 74 -0.83 -54.27 -27.27
CA VAL A 74 -1.31 -54.64 -28.63
C VAL A 74 -2.62 -55.42 -28.55
N ALA A 75 -2.76 -56.36 -27.61
CA ALA A 75 -3.98 -57.13 -27.40
C ALA A 75 -5.17 -56.24 -26.96
N ILE A 76 -4.94 -55.22 -26.15
CA ILE A 76 -5.96 -54.27 -25.67
C ILE A 76 -6.37 -53.32 -26.80
N MET A 77 -5.41 -52.89 -27.63
CA MET A 77 -5.66 -51.97 -28.75
C MET A 77 -6.50 -52.64 -29.86
N THR A 78 -6.31 -53.94 -30.08
CA THR A 78 -7.02 -54.69 -31.08
C THR A 78 -8.36 -55.26 -30.58
N PHE A 79 -8.54 -55.34 -29.25
CA PHE A 79 -9.78 -55.86 -28.65
C PHE A 79 -10.91 -54.83 -28.76
N ARG A 80 -12.09 -55.29 -29.25
CA ARG A 80 -13.27 -54.45 -29.38
C ARG A 80 -14.40 -54.97 -28.50
N ILE A 81 -15.03 -54.04 -27.74
CA ILE A 81 -16.21 -54.31 -26.91
C ILE A 81 -17.39 -53.58 -27.57
N ALA A 82 -18.39 -54.31 -28.01
CA ALA A 82 -19.56 -53.77 -28.71
C ALA A 82 -19.20 -52.88 -29.93
N GLY A 83 -18.13 -53.20 -30.65
CA GLY A 83 -17.66 -52.42 -31.80
C GLY A 83 -16.72 -51.23 -31.46
N ILE A 84 -16.57 -50.87 -30.18
CA ILE A 84 -15.71 -49.80 -29.69
C ILE A 84 -14.34 -50.39 -29.32
N SER A 85 -13.26 -49.70 -29.63
CA SER A 85 -11.92 -50.08 -29.17
C SER A 85 -11.86 -50.04 -27.64
N ALA A 86 -11.36 -51.12 -27.03
CA ALA A 86 -11.16 -51.19 -25.58
C ALA A 86 -10.23 -50.09 -25.10
N TRP A 87 -9.31 -49.62 -25.94
CA TRP A 87 -8.41 -48.51 -25.69
C TRP A 87 -9.16 -47.17 -25.58
N ASP A 88 -10.03 -46.85 -26.55
CA ASP A 88 -10.86 -45.65 -26.53
C ASP A 88 -11.82 -45.63 -25.34
N LEU A 89 -12.40 -46.78 -24.99
CA LEU A 89 -13.27 -46.93 -23.84
C LEU A 89 -12.52 -46.67 -22.52
N ALA A 90 -11.28 -47.19 -22.40
CA ALA A 90 -10.44 -46.93 -21.22
C ALA A 90 -10.14 -45.45 -21.05
N PHE A 91 -9.80 -44.73 -22.14
CA PHE A 91 -9.57 -43.27 -22.11
C PHE A 91 -10.86 -42.51 -21.81
N PHE A 92 -12.00 -42.92 -22.32
CA PHE A 92 -13.29 -42.31 -22.00
C PHE A 92 -13.64 -42.43 -20.52
N ILE A 93 -13.49 -43.63 -19.93
CA ILE A 93 -13.74 -43.89 -18.52
C ILE A 93 -12.77 -43.07 -17.63
N LEU A 94 -11.50 -42.98 -18.02
CA LEU A 94 -10.49 -42.23 -17.28
C LEU A 94 -10.70 -40.72 -17.39
N SER A 95 -11.01 -40.19 -18.57
CA SER A 95 -11.11 -38.74 -18.84
C SER A 95 -12.38 -38.11 -18.25
N THR A 96 -13.50 -38.86 -18.28
CA THR A 96 -14.81 -38.33 -17.85
C THR A 96 -14.80 -37.79 -16.41
N PRO A 97 -14.38 -38.55 -15.38
CA PRO A 97 -14.32 -37.99 -14.01
C PRO A 97 -13.35 -36.84 -13.88
N ILE A 98 -12.26 -36.84 -14.63
CA ILE A 98 -11.27 -35.73 -14.58
C ILE A 98 -11.88 -34.46 -15.15
N VAL A 99 -12.46 -34.55 -16.36
CA VAL A 99 -13.06 -33.37 -17.02
C VAL A 99 -14.21 -32.80 -16.19
N TRP A 100 -15.12 -33.65 -15.69
CA TRP A 100 -16.33 -33.19 -15.02
C TRP A 100 -16.14 -32.91 -13.52
N ILE A 101 -15.32 -33.67 -12.78
CA ILE A 101 -15.12 -33.47 -11.34
C ILE A 101 -14.01 -32.43 -11.10
N ALA A 102 -12.82 -32.64 -11.68
CA ALA A 102 -11.73 -31.68 -11.49
C ALA A 102 -12.01 -30.35 -12.21
N GLY A 103 -12.60 -30.39 -13.41
CA GLY A 103 -12.97 -29.21 -14.21
C GLY A 103 -14.20 -28.45 -13.73
N TRP A 104 -14.99 -28.99 -12.79
CA TRP A 104 -16.29 -28.44 -12.39
C TRP A 104 -16.27 -26.95 -12.07
N SER A 105 -15.28 -26.48 -11.34
CA SER A 105 -15.18 -25.07 -10.97
C SER A 105 -15.02 -24.15 -12.18
N ILE A 106 -14.27 -24.59 -13.20
CA ILE A 106 -14.02 -23.84 -14.44
C ILE A 106 -15.29 -23.83 -15.29
N HIS A 107 -15.93 -25.01 -15.46
CA HIS A 107 -17.16 -25.14 -16.24
C HIS A 107 -18.31 -24.32 -15.63
N HIS A 108 -18.42 -24.34 -14.30
CA HIS A 108 -19.43 -23.54 -13.60
C HIS A 108 -19.15 -22.02 -13.69
N GLY A 109 -17.87 -21.62 -13.65
CA GLY A 109 -17.44 -20.25 -13.90
C GLY A 109 -17.80 -19.80 -15.32
N ALA A 110 -17.54 -20.63 -16.32
CA ALA A 110 -17.91 -20.39 -17.71
C ALA A 110 -19.43 -20.22 -17.89
N TYR A 111 -20.23 -21.11 -17.32
CA TYR A 111 -21.70 -21.02 -17.36
C TYR A 111 -22.20 -19.69 -16.78
N LYS A 112 -21.70 -19.28 -15.62
CA LYS A 112 -22.06 -18.00 -15.00
C LYS A 112 -21.67 -16.79 -15.87
N ALA A 113 -20.45 -16.82 -16.44
CA ALA A 113 -19.99 -15.75 -17.31
C ALA A 113 -20.88 -15.60 -18.55
N LEU A 114 -21.22 -16.70 -19.21
CA LEU A 114 -22.12 -16.70 -20.38
C LEU A 114 -23.53 -16.21 -20.02
N LYS A 115 -24.06 -16.63 -18.85
CA LYS A 115 -25.35 -16.14 -18.34
C LYS A 115 -25.37 -14.63 -18.15
N ASN A 116 -24.23 -14.05 -17.74
CA ASN A 116 -24.05 -12.61 -17.56
C ASN A 116 -23.56 -11.90 -18.84
N ARG A 117 -23.63 -12.56 -20.00
CA ARG A 117 -23.18 -12.04 -21.30
C ARG A 117 -21.74 -11.54 -21.30
N SER A 118 -20.88 -12.14 -20.50
CA SER A 118 -19.45 -11.85 -20.45
C SER A 118 -18.65 -13.04 -20.95
N ILE A 119 -17.54 -12.77 -21.63
CA ILE A 119 -16.60 -13.81 -22.08
C ILE A 119 -15.35 -13.65 -21.21
N ASN A 120 -15.07 -14.68 -20.41
CA ASN A 120 -13.90 -14.74 -19.55
C ASN A 120 -13.02 -15.94 -19.87
N MET A 121 -11.91 -16.06 -19.13
CA MET A 121 -10.96 -17.16 -19.26
C MET A 121 -11.64 -18.55 -19.11
N ASP A 122 -12.57 -18.69 -18.16
CA ASP A 122 -13.23 -19.98 -17.91
C ASP A 122 -14.07 -20.44 -19.11
N VAL A 123 -14.66 -19.50 -19.89
CA VAL A 123 -15.38 -19.78 -21.14
C VAL A 123 -14.43 -20.36 -22.18
N LEU A 124 -13.26 -19.73 -22.40
CA LEU A 124 -12.27 -20.20 -23.38
C LEU A 124 -11.77 -21.61 -23.02
N ILE A 125 -11.40 -21.82 -21.76
CA ILE A 125 -10.91 -23.13 -21.28
C ILE A 125 -11.99 -24.19 -21.40
N THR A 126 -13.20 -23.89 -20.93
CA THR A 126 -14.33 -24.85 -20.99
C THR A 126 -14.64 -25.24 -22.40
N THR A 127 -14.66 -24.27 -23.34
CA THR A 127 -14.88 -24.55 -24.76
C THR A 127 -13.81 -25.49 -25.31
N GLY A 128 -12.50 -25.19 -25.03
CA GLY A 128 -11.40 -26.04 -25.47
C GLY A 128 -11.42 -27.44 -24.88
N VAL A 129 -11.63 -27.59 -23.58
CA VAL A 129 -11.65 -28.90 -22.87
C VAL A 129 -12.85 -29.73 -23.28
N LEU A 130 -14.07 -29.15 -23.29
CA LEU A 130 -15.29 -29.89 -23.65
C LEU A 130 -15.34 -30.23 -25.14
N ALA A 131 -14.83 -29.33 -26.01
CA ALA A 131 -14.74 -29.64 -27.44
C ALA A 131 -13.74 -30.78 -27.71
N GLY A 132 -12.55 -30.75 -27.07
CA GLY A 132 -11.57 -31.83 -27.19
C GLY A 132 -12.10 -33.18 -26.64
N TRP A 133 -12.64 -33.17 -25.42
CA TRP A 133 -13.21 -34.36 -24.80
C TRP A 133 -14.43 -34.88 -25.60
N GLY A 134 -15.36 -34.00 -26.00
CA GLY A 134 -16.56 -34.34 -26.74
C GLY A 134 -16.26 -34.93 -28.12
N TYR A 135 -15.32 -34.30 -28.87
CA TYR A 135 -14.88 -34.85 -30.14
C TYR A 135 -14.21 -36.22 -29.96
N GLY A 136 -13.36 -36.38 -28.94
CA GLY A 136 -12.74 -37.64 -28.61
C GLY A 136 -13.77 -38.73 -28.26
N ALA A 137 -14.79 -38.40 -27.47
CA ALA A 137 -15.89 -39.30 -27.14
C ALA A 137 -16.70 -39.70 -28.39
N VAL A 138 -17.10 -38.70 -29.21
CA VAL A 138 -17.83 -38.98 -30.46
C VAL A 138 -17.01 -39.88 -31.38
N SER A 139 -15.73 -39.63 -31.59
CA SER A 139 -14.86 -40.47 -32.42
C SER A 139 -14.70 -41.88 -31.86
N ALA A 140 -14.68 -42.05 -30.54
CA ALA A 140 -14.60 -43.36 -29.87
C ALA A 140 -15.87 -44.22 -30.08
N PHE A 141 -17.06 -43.62 -29.98
CA PHE A 141 -18.33 -44.29 -30.12
C PHE A 141 -18.80 -44.42 -31.60
N PHE A 142 -18.35 -43.53 -32.47
CA PHE A 142 -18.69 -43.48 -33.89
C PHE A 142 -17.42 -43.42 -34.76
N PRO A 143 -16.67 -44.55 -34.90
CA PRO A 143 -15.37 -44.60 -35.59
C PRO A 143 -15.39 -44.14 -37.05
N TRP A 144 -16.55 -44.10 -37.70
CA TRP A 144 -16.71 -43.61 -39.07
C TRP A 144 -16.63 -42.08 -39.20
N LEU A 145 -16.74 -41.34 -38.07
CA LEU A 145 -16.62 -39.89 -38.02
C LEU A 145 -15.19 -39.41 -37.80
N GLY A 146 -14.26 -40.28 -37.39
CA GLY A 146 -12.85 -39.93 -37.18
C GLY A 146 -12.03 -41.09 -36.64
N SER A 147 -10.74 -41.14 -36.96
CA SER A 147 -9.77 -42.07 -36.37
C SER A 147 -8.99 -41.36 -35.26
N GLU A 148 -8.71 -42.02 -34.14
CA GLU A 148 -7.90 -41.51 -32.99
C GLU A 148 -8.66 -40.69 -31.91
N GLY A 149 -9.86 -41.16 -31.50
CA GLY A 149 -10.65 -40.51 -30.46
C GLY A 149 -9.92 -40.32 -29.12
N PHE A 150 -9.09 -41.28 -28.72
CA PHE A 150 -8.32 -41.22 -27.47
C PHE A 150 -7.33 -40.05 -27.40
N GLY A 151 -6.72 -39.66 -28.50
CA GLY A 151 -5.75 -38.55 -28.53
C GLY A 151 -6.35 -37.21 -28.10
N TYR A 152 -7.62 -36.95 -28.43
CA TYR A 152 -8.30 -35.70 -28.02
C TYR A 152 -8.73 -35.71 -26.56
N MET A 153 -9.11 -36.88 -26.02
CA MET A 153 -9.42 -37.04 -24.60
C MET A 153 -8.15 -36.83 -23.74
N GLU A 154 -7.00 -37.35 -24.20
CA GLU A 154 -5.70 -37.11 -23.59
C GLU A 154 -5.34 -35.61 -23.55
N VAL A 155 -5.51 -34.91 -24.67
CA VAL A 155 -5.29 -33.49 -24.78
C VAL A 155 -6.18 -32.72 -23.79
N ALA A 156 -7.47 -33.08 -23.68
CA ALA A 156 -8.39 -32.43 -22.73
C ALA A 156 -7.96 -32.60 -21.27
N ILE A 157 -7.49 -33.79 -20.86
CA ILE A 157 -6.96 -34.05 -19.52
C ILE A 157 -5.70 -33.22 -19.29
N ALA A 158 -4.75 -33.20 -20.23
CA ALA A 158 -3.50 -32.49 -20.10
C ALA A 158 -3.73 -30.97 -19.98
N ILE A 159 -4.59 -30.41 -20.81
CA ILE A 159 -5.00 -29.00 -20.75
C ILE A 159 -5.54 -28.66 -19.35
N LEU A 160 -6.50 -29.45 -18.87
CA LEU A 160 -7.13 -29.21 -17.58
C LEU A 160 -6.13 -29.31 -16.43
N ALA A 161 -5.22 -30.29 -16.48
CA ALA A 161 -4.20 -30.49 -15.46
C ALA A 161 -3.23 -29.30 -15.38
N PHE A 162 -2.71 -28.82 -16.53
CA PHE A 162 -1.81 -27.66 -16.57
C PHE A 162 -2.50 -26.38 -16.10
N ILE A 163 -3.75 -26.16 -16.47
CA ILE A 163 -4.52 -24.99 -16.06
C ILE A 163 -4.80 -25.03 -14.55
N LEU A 164 -5.27 -26.16 -14.03
CA LEU A 164 -5.51 -26.29 -12.60
C LEU A 164 -4.23 -26.15 -11.78
N LEU A 165 -3.11 -26.72 -12.26
CA LEU A 165 -1.81 -26.56 -11.63
C LEU A 165 -1.37 -25.10 -11.64
N GLY A 166 -1.49 -24.40 -12.77
CA GLY A 166 -1.17 -22.97 -12.89
C GLY A 166 -2.00 -22.14 -11.91
N LYS A 167 -3.32 -22.30 -11.87
CA LYS A 167 -4.21 -21.64 -10.91
C LYS A 167 -3.88 -21.97 -9.45
N PHE A 168 -3.49 -23.19 -9.15
CA PHE A 168 -3.09 -23.59 -7.80
C PHE A 168 -1.80 -22.91 -7.35
N ILE A 169 -0.79 -22.88 -8.22
CA ILE A 169 0.49 -22.20 -7.93
C ILE A 169 0.26 -20.70 -7.74
N GLU A 170 -0.51 -20.07 -8.63
CA GLU A 170 -0.91 -18.68 -8.56
C GLU A 170 -1.55 -18.34 -7.22
N GLU A 171 -2.60 -19.09 -6.82
CA GLU A 171 -3.33 -18.87 -5.58
C GLU A 171 -2.43 -19.09 -4.34
N THR A 172 -1.55 -20.10 -4.40
CA THR A 172 -0.62 -20.39 -3.30
C THR A 172 0.38 -19.24 -3.11
N ILE A 173 0.91 -18.65 -4.19
CA ILE A 173 1.88 -17.56 -4.11
C ILE A 173 1.19 -16.27 -3.72
N ARG A 174 0.01 -15.98 -4.27
CA ARG A 174 -0.81 -14.84 -3.87
C ARG A 174 -1.07 -14.83 -2.36
N ARG A 175 -1.43 -15.98 -1.79
CA ARG A 175 -1.63 -16.13 -0.34
C ARG A 175 -0.37 -15.96 0.48
N LYS A 176 0.76 -16.51 0.02
CA LYS A 176 2.05 -16.29 0.71
C LYS A 176 2.46 -14.82 0.71
N SER A 177 2.09 -14.06 -0.31
CA SER A 177 2.35 -12.62 -0.36
C SER A 177 1.43 -11.84 0.60
N ALA A 178 0.17 -12.27 0.77
CA ALA A 178 -0.75 -11.74 1.78
C ALA A 178 -0.43 -12.18 3.22
N ALA A 179 0.44 -13.16 3.41
CA ALA A 179 0.82 -13.64 4.74
C ALA A 179 1.55 -12.58 5.61
N ALA A 180 2.12 -11.53 5.00
CA ALA A 180 2.69 -10.42 5.76
C ALA A 180 1.63 -9.72 6.64
N ILE A 181 0.42 -9.53 6.10
CA ILE A 181 -0.70 -8.93 6.85
C ILE A 181 -1.17 -9.86 7.97
N ARG A 182 -1.31 -11.17 7.69
CA ARG A 182 -1.69 -12.13 8.73
C ARG A 182 -0.70 -12.16 9.89
N LYS A 183 0.60 -12.04 9.59
CA LYS A 183 1.61 -11.93 10.64
C LYS A 183 1.43 -10.70 11.51
N LEU A 184 0.98 -9.57 10.95
CA LEU A 184 0.65 -8.39 11.75
C LEU A 184 -0.55 -8.65 12.67
N LEU A 185 -1.60 -9.28 12.17
CA LEU A 185 -2.77 -9.67 12.98
C LEU A 185 -2.44 -10.70 14.07
N GLU A 186 -1.54 -11.65 13.80
CA GLU A 186 -1.05 -12.63 14.78
C GLU A 186 -0.22 -12.01 15.91
N LEU A 187 0.17 -10.74 15.77
CA LEU A 187 0.90 -10.02 16.80
C LEU A 187 0.01 -9.53 17.94
N GLN A 188 -1.26 -9.28 17.68
CA GLN A 188 -2.20 -8.84 18.70
C GLN A 188 -2.42 -9.95 19.74
N PRO A 189 -2.25 -9.68 21.05
CA PRO A 189 -2.60 -10.63 22.08
C PRO A 189 -4.11 -10.86 22.10
N THR A 190 -4.52 -12.05 22.49
CA THR A 190 -5.95 -12.41 22.57
C THR A 190 -6.58 -12.01 23.91
N VAL A 191 -5.76 -11.71 24.91
CA VAL A 191 -6.18 -11.33 26.27
C VAL A 191 -5.37 -10.15 26.77
N ALA A 192 -5.96 -9.36 27.65
CA ALA A 192 -5.32 -8.26 28.37
C ALA A 192 -5.52 -8.45 29.88
N ARG A 193 -4.54 -8.01 30.68
CA ARG A 193 -4.63 -8.05 32.16
C ARG A 193 -5.03 -6.68 32.68
N VAL A 194 -6.32 -6.51 32.96
CA VAL A 194 -6.91 -5.25 33.42
C VAL A 194 -6.95 -5.22 34.95
N LEU A 195 -6.61 -4.06 35.49
CA LEU A 195 -6.70 -3.81 36.94
C LEU A 195 -8.13 -3.33 37.29
N LYS A 196 -8.96 -4.20 37.89
CA LYS A 196 -10.32 -3.88 38.37
C LYS A 196 -10.35 -3.99 39.88
N ASP A 197 -10.77 -2.94 40.55
CA ASP A 197 -10.88 -2.88 42.04
C ASP A 197 -9.60 -3.29 42.78
N GLY A 198 -8.43 -3.08 42.18
CA GLY A 198 -7.12 -3.40 42.74
C GLY A 198 -6.63 -4.83 42.46
N GLU A 199 -7.43 -5.67 41.79
CA GLU A 199 -7.05 -7.02 41.37
C GLU A 199 -6.77 -7.10 39.87
N GLU A 200 -5.78 -7.93 39.48
CA GLU A 200 -5.45 -8.20 38.08
C GLU A 200 -6.42 -9.27 37.54
N VAL A 201 -7.26 -8.88 36.57
CA VAL A 201 -8.21 -9.77 35.90
C VAL A 201 -7.85 -9.92 34.44
N GLU A 202 -7.73 -11.14 33.93
CA GLU A 202 -7.57 -11.41 32.50
C GLU A 202 -8.92 -11.29 31.81
N VAL A 203 -8.98 -10.41 30.79
CA VAL A 203 -10.15 -10.18 29.93
C VAL A 203 -9.79 -10.40 28.47
N PRO A 204 -10.73 -10.85 27.62
CA PRO A 204 -10.53 -10.84 26.18
C PRO A 204 -10.16 -9.44 25.69
N ILE A 205 -9.31 -9.35 24.64
CA ILE A 205 -8.86 -8.05 24.12
C ILE A 205 -10.04 -7.20 23.61
N ASP A 206 -11.08 -7.84 23.09
CA ASP A 206 -12.28 -7.18 22.55
C ASP A 206 -13.16 -6.53 23.65
N ASP A 207 -12.96 -6.93 24.93
CA ASP A 207 -13.70 -6.38 26.08
C ASP A 207 -12.96 -5.21 26.76
N VAL A 208 -11.75 -4.87 26.32
CA VAL A 208 -10.97 -3.74 26.83
C VAL A 208 -11.56 -2.43 26.36
N GLN A 209 -11.72 -1.47 27.27
CA GLN A 209 -12.27 -0.14 26.99
C GLN A 209 -11.22 0.96 27.14
N VAL A 210 -11.45 2.08 26.45
CA VAL A 210 -10.62 3.28 26.61
C VAL A 210 -10.69 3.76 28.07
N GLY A 211 -9.51 4.00 28.67
CA GLY A 211 -9.38 4.38 30.07
C GLY A 211 -9.03 3.23 31.02
N ASP A 212 -9.17 1.97 30.60
CA ASP A 212 -8.80 0.81 31.40
C ASP A 212 -7.31 0.84 31.76
N LEU A 213 -7.01 0.45 33.04
CA LEU A 213 -5.65 0.28 33.52
C LEU A 213 -5.19 -1.15 33.26
N ILE A 214 -4.15 -1.29 32.45
CA ILE A 214 -3.62 -2.59 32.04
C ILE A 214 -2.22 -2.78 32.59
N VAL A 215 -1.97 -3.96 33.15
CA VAL A 215 -0.64 -4.37 33.64
C VAL A 215 0.06 -5.21 32.58
N VAL A 216 1.27 -4.80 32.19
CA VAL A 216 2.08 -5.52 31.21
C VAL A 216 3.41 -5.92 31.87
N LYS A 217 3.63 -7.22 32.03
CA LYS A 217 4.83 -7.78 32.66
C LYS A 217 5.98 -7.89 31.66
N PRO A 218 7.22 -8.04 32.12
CA PRO A 218 8.37 -8.28 31.23
C PRO A 218 8.17 -9.51 30.34
N GLY A 219 8.46 -9.38 29.05
CA GLY A 219 8.28 -10.42 28.04
C GLY A 219 6.87 -10.49 27.46
N GLU A 220 5.89 -9.78 28.01
CA GLU A 220 4.51 -9.76 27.49
C GLU A 220 4.38 -8.75 26.33
N LYS A 221 3.43 -9.03 25.45
CA LYS A 221 3.00 -8.07 24.43
C LYS A 221 2.09 -7.02 25.04
N ILE A 222 2.23 -5.78 24.63
CA ILE A 222 1.33 -4.68 24.97
C ILE A 222 -0.02 -4.92 24.28
N PRO A 223 -1.15 -5.00 25.00
CA PRO A 223 -2.41 -5.42 24.38
C PRO A 223 -3.04 -4.38 23.45
N THR A 224 -2.92 -3.10 23.81
CA THR A 224 -3.56 -1.99 23.09
C THR A 224 -2.71 -0.73 23.19
N ASP A 225 -3.02 0.29 22.40
CA ASP A 225 -2.34 1.58 22.51
C ASP A 225 -2.70 2.28 23.81
N GLY A 226 -1.74 2.94 24.44
CA GLY A 226 -1.95 3.54 25.74
C GLY A 226 -0.84 4.49 26.16
N ILE A 227 -1.01 5.06 27.36
CA ILE A 227 -0.05 5.94 28.03
C ILE A 227 0.43 5.27 29.30
N VAL A 228 1.73 5.25 29.54
CA VAL A 228 2.32 4.71 30.76
C VAL A 228 1.93 5.60 31.95
N VAL A 229 1.25 5.03 32.93
CA VAL A 229 0.86 5.73 34.17
C VAL A 229 1.74 5.37 35.36
N ALA A 230 2.42 4.21 35.30
CA ALA A 230 3.41 3.81 36.31
C ALA A 230 4.37 2.76 35.75
N GLY A 231 5.59 2.76 36.27
CA GLY A 231 6.64 1.84 35.84
C GLY A 231 7.67 2.47 34.88
N TYR A 232 8.71 1.69 34.61
CA TYR A 232 9.78 2.00 33.66
C TYR A 232 10.16 0.71 32.94
N SER A 233 10.32 0.76 31.64
CA SER A 233 10.77 -0.39 30.84
C SER A 233 11.34 0.03 29.50
N SER A 234 12.06 -0.88 28.84
CA SER A 234 12.36 -0.80 27.43
C SER A 234 11.36 -1.65 26.64
N VAL A 235 10.82 -1.10 25.56
CA VAL A 235 9.81 -1.73 24.71
C VAL A 235 10.40 -1.98 23.32
N ASP A 236 10.31 -3.20 22.83
CA ASP A 236 10.72 -3.58 21.49
C ASP A 236 9.57 -3.26 20.50
N GLU A 237 9.73 -2.16 19.79
CA GLU A 237 8.77 -1.67 18.81
C GLU A 237 9.13 -2.08 17.37
N LYS A 238 10.15 -2.93 17.19
CA LYS A 238 10.70 -3.33 15.88
C LYS A 238 9.65 -3.77 14.87
N ILE A 239 8.62 -4.44 15.33
CA ILE A 239 7.59 -5.01 14.45
C ILE A 239 6.73 -3.93 13.82
N ILE A 240 6.53 -2.80 14.50
CA ILE A 240 5.73 -1.67 14.03
C ILE A 240 6.63 -0.59 13.44
N THR A 241 7.66 -0.18 14.18
CA THR A 241 8.55 0.88 13.73
C THR A 241 9.69 0.38 12.83
N GLY A 242 10.04 -0.91 12.89
CA GLY A 242 11.18 -1.50 12.17
C GLY A 242 12.54 -1.19 12.81
N GLU A 243 12.60 -0.49 13.96
CA GLU A 243 13.83 -0.19 14.68
C GLU A 243 14.26 -1.38 15.53
N SER A 244 15.55 -1.72 15.48
CA SER A 244 16.07 -2.88 16.22
C SER A 244 16.44 -2.57 17.67
N ILE A 245 16.52 -1.29 18.04
CA ILE A 245 16.87 -0.83 19.38
C ILE A 245 15.58 -0.63 20.19
N PRO A 246 15.40 -1.30 21.34
CA PRO A 246 14.25 -1.07 22.20
C PRO A 246 14.19 0.39 22.70
N VAL A 247 12.98 0.94 22.75
CA VAL A 247 12.71 2.32 23.18
C VAL A 247 12.42 2.34 24.67
N GLU A 248 13.05 3.25 25.40
CA GLU A 248 12.78 3.47 26.82
C GLU A 248 11.42 4.17 27.03
N LYS A 249 10.60 3.62 27.94
CA LYS A 249 9.27 4.14 28.28
C LYS A 249 9.19 4.47 29.77
N ASN A 250 8.86 5.71 30.03
CA ASN A 250 8.66 6.30 31.35
C ASN A 250 7.18 6.67 31.57
N VAL A 251 6.84 7.12 32.75
CA VAL A 251 5.50 7.67 33.03
C VAL A 251 5.23 8.87 32.09
N GLY A 252 4.08 8.83 31.41
CA GLY A 252 3.69 9.79 30.38
C GLY A 252 4.09 9.39 28.96
N SER A 253 4.92 8.36 28.76
CA SER A 253 5.28 7.86 27.43
C SER A 253 4.11 7.12 26.77
N GLU A 254 3.92 7.31 25.48
CA GLU A 254 2.99 6.50 24.68
C GLU A 254 3.58 5.11 24.40
N VAL A 255 2.71 4.11 24.39
CA VAL A 255 3.03 2.73 24.01
C VAL A 255 2.07 2.24 22.95
N ILE A 256 2.57 1.42 22.05
CA ILE A 256 1.83 0.91 20.88
C ILE A 256 1.47 -0.56 21.11
N GLY A 257 0.22 -0.92 20.83
CA GLY A 257 -0.26 -2.30 20.91
C GLY A 257 0.56 -3.26 20.01
N ALA A 258 0.63 -4.52 20.42
CA ALA A 258 1.40 -5.59 19.77
C ALA A 258 2.94 -5.49 19.88
N THR A 259 3.50 -4.42 20.47
CA THR A 259 4.92 -4.32 20.82
C THR A 259 5.26 -5.16 22.06
N ILE A 260 6.54 -5.44 22.29
CA ILE A 260 6.96 -6.36 23.36
C ILE A 260 7.65 -5.60 24.50
N ASN A 261 7.08 -5.68 25.68
CA ASN A 261 7.69 -5.16 26.89
C ASN A 261 8.91 -6.04 27.31
N LYS A 262 10.10 -5.46 27.52
CA LYS A 262 11.34 -6.25 27.73
C LYS A 262 11.75 -6.38 29.19
N THR A 263 11.92 -5.29 29.91
CA THR A 263 12.71 -5.29 31.16
C THR A 263 11.89 -5.07 32.41
N GLY A 264 11.02 -4.07 32.45
CA GLY A 264 10.24 -3.67 33.63
C GLY A 264 8.77 -4.01 33.52
N SER A 265 8.01 -3.85 34.61
CA SER A 265 6.54 -3.92 34.57
C SER A 265 5.98 -2.53 34.28
N LEU A 266 5.07 -2.43 33.35
CA LEU A 266 4.36 -1.21 32.99
C LEU A 266 2.90 -1.28 33.41
N LYS A 267 2.36 -0.19 33.98
CA LYS A 267 0.92 0.04 34.05
C LYS A 267 0.57 1.08 32.99
N ILE A 268 -0.28 0.72 32.06
CA ILE A 268 -0.70 1.59 30.97
C ILE A 268 -2.18 1.90 31.08
N ARG A 269 -2.58 3.10 30.70
CA ARG A 269 -3.99 3.45 30.51
C ARG A 269 -4.30 3.35 29.03
N ALA A 270 -5.28 2.52 28.67
CA ALA A 270 -5.72 2.36 27.27
C ALA A 270 -6.19 3.70 26.70
N SER A 271 -5.61 4.12 25.59
CA SER A 271 -5.97 5.36 24.87
C SER A 271 -6.78 5.05 23.62
N LYS A 272 -6.48 3.93 22.93
CA LYS A 272 -7.18 3.46 21.73
C LYS A 272 -7.34 1.95 21.81
N VAL A 273 -8.51 1.43 21.39
CA VAL A 273 -8.85 0.01 21.46
C VAL A 273 -9.45 -0.49 20.15
N GLY A 274 -9.43 -1.79 19.89
CA GLY A 274 -10.03 -2.42 18.72
C GLY A 274 -9.51 -1.86 17.38
N GLU A 275 -10.42 -1.44 16.54
CA GLU A 275 -10.14 -0.91 15.18
C GLU A 275 -9.35 0.41 15.19
N GLU A 276 -9.35 1.15 16.29
CA GLU A 276 -8.65 2.44 16.42
C GLU A 276 -7.18 2.30 16.78
N THR A 277 -6.69 1.11 17.12
CA THR A 277 -5.28 0.88 17.44
C THR A 277 -4.39 1.07 16.21
N ALA A 278 -3.15 1.53 16.43
CA ALA A 278 -2.17 1.75 15.36
C ALA A 278 -1.95 0.49 14.51
N LEU A 279 -1.90 -0.70 15.14
CA LEU A 279 -1.79 -1.97 14.42
C LEU A 279 -2.98 -2.20 13.47
N MET A 280 -4.21 -2.03 13.94
CA MET A 280 -5.40 -2.26 13.12
C MET A 280 -5.52 -1.24 11.99
N GLN A 281 -5.10 -0.02 12.19
CA GLN A 281 -5.05 0.97 11.12
C GLN A 281 -3.99 0.65 10.06
N ILE A 282 -2.83 0.13 10.46
CA ILE A 282 -1.84 -0.41 9.49
C ILE A 282 -2.47 -1.54 8.66
N VAL A 283 -3.18 -2.45 9.30
CA VAL A 283 -3.90 -3.55 8.62
C VAL A 283 -4.90 -2.99 7.61
N HIS A 284 -5.73 -2.02 8.01
CA HIS A 284 -6.71 -1.39 7.11
C HIS A 284 -6.08 -0.69 5.92
N LEU A 285 -4.99 0.05 6.12
CA LEU A 285 -4.27 0.71 5.02
C LEU A 285 -3.73 -0.31 4.01
N VAL A 286 -3.23 -1.44 4.49
CA VAL A 286 -2.72 -2.51 3.61
C VAL A 286 -3.88 -3.22 2.89
N GLU A 287 -5.01 -3.45 3.54
CA GLU A 287 -6.23 -3.99 2.90
C GLU A 287 -6.78 -3.03 1.83
N GLU A 288 -6.84 -1.74 2.12
CA GLU A 288 -7.25 -0.71 1.16
C GLU A 288 -6.32 -0.67 -0.06
N ALA A 289 -5.02 -0.75 0.18
CA ALA A 289 -4.02 -0.83 -0.88
C ALA A 289 -4.22 -2.07 -1.78
N GLN A 290 -4.61 -3.21 -1.20
CA GLN A 290 -4.91 -4.42 -1.97
C GLN A 290 -6.20 -4.30 -2.79
N ALA A 291 -7.21 -3.62 -2.25
CA ALA A 291 -8.48 -3.41 -2.94
C ALA A 291 -8.39 -2.34 -4.03
N SER A 292 -7.43 -1.41 -3.93
CA SER A 292 -7.23 -0.34 -4.89
C SER A 292 -6.51 -0.85 -6.15
N GLY A 293 -7.13 -0.68 -7.32
CA GLY A 293 -6.47 -0.96 -8.61
C GLY A 293 -5.62 0.22 -9.06
N ALA A 294 -4.48 -0.06 -9.69
CA ALA A 294 -3.70 0.98 -10.36
C ALA A 294 -4.37 1.39 -11.70
N PRO A 295 -4.23 2.65 -12.15
CA PRO A 295 -4.71 3.09 -13.47
C PRO A 295 -4.19 2.22 -14.63
N VAL A 296 -2.95 1.74 -14.55
CA VAL A 296 -2.35 0.83 -15.53
C VAL A 296 -3.12 -0.50 -15.65
N GLN A 297 -3.80 -0.95 -14.60
CA GLN A 297 -4.66 -2.13 -14.67
C GLN A 297 -5.90 -1.89 -15.54
N LYS A 298 -6.52 -0.72 -15.43
CA LYS A 298 -7.66 -0.33 -16.29
C LYS A 298 -7.26 -0.31 -17.76
N PHE A 299 -6.02 0.11 -18.07
CA PHE A 299 -5.49 0.05 -19.44
C PHE A 299 -5.34 -1.40 -19.91
N ALA A 300 -4.77 -2.28 -19.08
CA ALA A 300 -4.63 -3.70 -19.40
C ALA A 300 -6.00 -4.37 -19.64
N ASP A 301 -6.99 -4.08 -18.79
CA ASP A 301 -8.36 -4.60 -18.94
C ASP A 301 -8.99 -4.16 -20.27
N ARG A 302 -8.81 -2.90 -20.66
CA ARG A 302 -9.28 -2.37 -21.96
C ARG A 302 -8.62 -3.07 -23.15
N VAL A 303 -7.33 -3.37 -23.06
CA VAL A 303 -6.63 -4.11 -24.13
C VAL A 303 -7.22 -5.51 -24.28
N VAL A 304 -7.54 -6.20 -23.18
CA VAL A 304 -8.17 -7.53 -23.21
C VAL A 304 -9.53 -7.50 -23.91
N GLU A 305 -10.30 -6.43 -23.75
CA GLU A 305 -11.62 -6.26 -24.38
C GLU A 305 -11.55 -6.31 -25.91
N TYR A 306 -10.50 -5.77 -26.51
CA TYR A 306 -10.26 -5.85 -27.97
C TYR A 306 -9.50 -7.12 -28.39
N PHE A 307 -8.64 -7.61 -27.52
CA PHE A 307 -7.79 -8.77 -27.79
C PHE A 307 -8.62 -10.05 -27.98
N VAL A 308 -9.62 -10.30 -27.12
CA VAL A 308 -10.42 -11.53 -27.18
C VAL A 308 -11.18 -11.68 -28.51
N PRO A 309 -11.93 -10.68 -29.01
CA PRO A 309 -12.57 -10.78 -30.32
C PRO A 309 -11.56 -11.00 -31.47
N ALA A 310 -10.39 -10.34 -31.42
CA ALA A 310 -9.35 -10.52 -32.42
C ALA A 310 -8.84 -11.96 -32.46
N VAL A 311 -8.64 -12.59 -31.29
CA VAL A 311 -8.22 -13.99 -31.18
C VAL A 311 -9.26 -14.93 -31.77
N PHE A 312 -10.55 -14.76 -31.48
CA PHE A 312 -11.61 -15.58 -32.07
C PHE A 312 -11.64 -15.45 -33.60
N THR A 313 -11.42 -14.25 -34.12
CA THR A 313 -11.34 -14.02 -35.57
C THR A 313 -10.15 -14.77 -36.19
N ILE A 314 -8.94 -14.64 -35.59
CA ILE A 314 -7.74 -15.35 -36.05
C ILE A 314 -7.95 -16.86 -35.97
N ALA A 315 -8.51 -17.37 -34.89
CA ALA A 315 -8.79 -18.78 -34.69
C ALA A 315 -9.78 -19.32 -35.74
N GLY A 316 -10.84 -18.55 -36.04
CA GLY A 316 -11.82 -18.90 -37.08
C GLY A 316 -11.21 -18.93 -38.48
N ILE A 317 -10.40 -17.92 -38.84
CA ILE A 317 -9.70 -17.86 -40.14
C ILE A 317 -8.72 -19.04 -40.24
N ALA A 318 -7.91 -19.28 -39.22
CA ALA A 318 -6.97 -20.41 -39.21
C ALA A 318 -7.68 -21.75 -39.31
N PHE A 319 -8.81 -21.93 -38.62
CA PHE A 319 -9.63 -23.15 -38.71
C PHE A 319 -10.12 -23.38 -40.12
N ILE A 320 -10.72 -22.38 -40.77
CA ILE A 320 -11.22 -22.48 -42.14
C ILE A 320 -10.08 -22.80 -43.09
N TYR A 321 -8.93 -22.08 -43.01
CA TYR A 321 -7.75 -22.31 -43.85
C TYR A 321 -7.26 -23.77 -43.78
N TRP A 322 -7.06 -24.30 -42.55
CA TRP A 322 -6.55 -25.64 -42.37
C TRP A 322 -7.58 -26.73 -42.64
N LEU A 323 -8.88 -26.41 -42.50
CA LEU A 323 -9.96 -27.34 -42.88
C LEU A 323 -9.85 -27.76 -44.35
N PHE A 324 -9.56 -26.80 -45.23
CA PHE A 324 -9.41 -27.10 -46.67
C PHE A 324 -8.06 -27.76 -47.01
N LEU A 325 -6.99 -27.48 -46.25
CA LEU A 325 -5.65 -27.97 -46.59
C LEU A 325 -5.33 -29.33 -45.95
N ARG A 326 -5.74 -29.57 -44.72
CA ARG A 326 -5.36 -30.75 -43.93
C ARG A 326 -6.55 -31.47 -43.24
N GLY A 327 -7.76 -31.03 -43.54
CA GLY A 327 -8.99 -31.61 -42.99
C GLY A 327 -9.33 -31.19 -41.57
N PHE A 328 -10.48 -31.69 -41.09
CA PHE A 328 -11.10 -31.23 -39.83
C PHE A 328 -10.22 -31.43 -38.60
N THR A 329 -9.60 -32.58 -38.48
CA THR A 329 -8.79 -32.98 -37.32
C THR A 329 -7.66 -31.97 -37.04
N PHE A 330 -6.87 -31.68 -38.10
CA PHE A 330 -5.75 -30.71 -37.97
C PHE A 330 -6.25 -29.29 -37.72
N ALA A 331 -7.28 -28.86 -38.46
CA ALA A 331 -7.90 -27.54 -38.28
C ALA A 331 -8.40 -27.33 -36.85
N PHE A 332 -9.04 -28.37 -36.27
CA PHE A 332 -9.58 -28.34 -34.92
C PHE A 332 -8.47 -28.26 -33.85
N LEU A 333 -7.36 -28.99 -34.02
CA LEU A 333 -6.20 -28.88 -33.13
C LEU A 333 -5.57 -27.47 -33.18
N VAL A 334 -5.46 -26.84 -34.35
CA VAL A 334 -5.00 -25.48 -34.51
C VAL A 334 -5.93 -24.50 -33.80
N LEU A 335 -7.24 -24.64 -34.00
CA LEU A 335 -8.26 -23.84 -33.32
C LEU A 335 -8.08 -23.92 -31.79
N LEU A 336 -8.01 -25.15 -31.25
CA LEU A 336 -7.80 -25.37 -29.81
C LEU A 336 -6.49 -24.74 -29.33
N SER A 337 -5.41 -24.89 -30.09
CA SER A 337 -4.10 -24.31 -29.73
C SER A 337 -4.16 -22.78 -29.63
N ILE A 338 -4.82 -22.12 -30.60
CA ILE A 338 -4.96 -20.65 -30.59
C ILE A 338 -5.81 -20.20 -29.40
N LEU A 339 -6.96 -20.82 -29.18
CA LEU A 339 -7.86 -20.45 -28.07
C LEU A 339 -7.20 -20.63 -26.70
N LEU A 340 -6.41 -21.69 -26.53
CA LEU A 340 -5.71 -21.96 -25.26
C LEU A 340 -4.55 -21.00 -25.02
N ILE A 341 -3.69 -20.78 -26.03
CA ILE A 341 -2.52 -19.92 -25.87
C ILE A 341 -2.91 -18.46 -25.67
N ALA A 342 -4.05 -18.05 -26.21
CA ALA A 342 -4.53 -16.68 -26.14
C ALA A 342 -5.10 -16.28 -24.78
N CYS A 343 -5.15 -17.18 -23.78
CA CYS A 343 -5.60 -16.81 -22.45
C CYS A 343 -4.70 -15.72 -21.83
N PRO A 344 -5.22 -14.53 -21.51
CA PRO A 344 -4.45 -13.47 -20.91
C PRO A 344 -4.32 -13.65 -19.38
N CYS A 345 -4.14 -14.90 -18.90
CA CYS A 345 -4.17 -15.25 -17.48
C CYS A 345 -3.09 -14.47 -16.68
N ALA A 346 -1.86 -14.40 -17.23
CA ALA A 346 -0.75 -13.69 -16.61
C ALA A 346 -0.99 -12.18 -16.51
N LEU A 347 -1.76 -11.60 -17.45
CA LEU A 347 -2.06 -10.18 -17.48
C LEU A 347 -2.93 -9.74 -16.29
N GLY A 348 -3.97 -10.52 -15.98
CA GLY A 348 -4.87 -10.21 -14.86
C GLY A 348 -4.19 -10.22 -13.48
N ILE A 349 -3.10 -11.00 -13.33
CA ILE A 349 -2.35 -11.10 -12.07
C ILE A 349 -1.11 -10.21 -12.02
N ALA A 350 -0.66 -9.65 -13.16
CA ALA A 350 0.58 -8.90 -13.28
C ALA A 350 0.66 -7.70 -12.31
N THR A 351 -0.40 -6.90 -12.24
CA THR A 351 -0.49 -5.72 -11.39
C THR A 351 -0.76 -6.06 -9.93
N PRO A 352 -1.79 -6.86 -9.57
CA PRO A 352 -2.10 -7.14 -8.17
C PRO A 352 -0.96 -7.83 -7.41
N THR A 353 -0.25 -8.77 -8.03
CA THR A 353 0.85 -9.50 -7.37
C THR A 353 2.05 -8.59 -7.09
N ALA A 354 2.37 -7.67 -7.99
CA ALA A 354 3.46 -6.71 -7.80
C ALA A 354 3.11 -5.67 -6.73
N ILE A 355 1.88 -5.13 -6.74
CA ILE A 355 1.41 -4.21 -5.70
C ILE A 355 1.46 -4.89 -4.33
N LEU A 356 0.92 -6.10 -4.22
CA LEU A 356 0.90 -6.85 -2.97
C LEU A 356 2.32 -7.10 -2.43
N ALA A 357 3.26 -7.45 -3.31
CA ALA A 357 4.66 -7.64 -2.92
C ALA A 357 5.34 -6.32 -2.49
N GLY A 358 5.04 -5.21 -3.20
CA GLY A 358 5.55 -3.88 -2.89
C GLY A 358 5.00 -3.34 -1.57
N VAL A 359 3.67 -3.38 -1.39
CA VAL A 359 3.01 -2.94 -0.15
C VAL A 359 3.50 -3.76 1.05
N GLY A 360 3.58 -5.10 0.90
CA GLY A 360 4.12 -5.96 1.96
C GLY A 360 5.57 -5.64 2.30
N LYS A 361 6.40 -5.30 1.30
CA LYS A 361 7.79 -4.87 1.53
C LYS A 361 7.87 -3.50 2.20
N GLY A 362 7.01 -2.56 1.81
CA GLY A 362 6.90 -1.24 2.45
C GLY A 362 6.57 -1.35 3.93
N ALA A 363 5.59 -2.17 4.28
CA ALA A 363 5.17 -2.40 5.66
C ALA A 363 6.33 -2.92 6.54
N GLU A 364 7.23 -3.77 6.02
CA GLU A 364 8.44 -4.23 6.74
C GLU A 364 9.38 -3.07 7.13
N TYR A 365 9.36 -1.97 6.38
CA TYR A 365 10.20 -0.78 6.62
C TYR A 365 9.44 0.37 7.31
N GLY A 366 8.15 0.16 7.66
CA GLY A 366 7.32 1.22 8.22
C GLY A 366 6.84 2.23 7.19
N VAL A 367 6.85 1.88 5.90
CA VAL A 367 6.35 2.70 4.78
C VAL A 367 5.05 2.09 4.27
N LEU A 368 3.92 2.73 4.54
CA LEU A 368 2.61 2.25 4.14
C LEU A 368 2.16 2.93 2.84
N LEU A 369 1.87 2.12 1.82
CA LEU A 369 1.36 2.58 0.53
C LEU A 369 -0.15 2.34 0.49
N LYS A 370 -0.98 3.38 0.34
CA LYS A 370 -2.46 3.27 0.34
C LYS A 370 -3.06 2.65 -0.91
N GLY A 371 -2.31 2.53 -1.99
CA GLY A 371 -2.86 1.94 -3.19
C GLY A 371 -2.00 1.97 -4.43
N GLY A 372 -2.46 1.24 -5.46
CA GLY A 372 -1.78 1.13 -6.74
C GLY A 372 -1.69 2.44 -7.51
N GLU A 373 -2.61 3.36 -7.32
CA GLU A 373 -2.58 4.69 -7.93
C GLU A 373 -1.37 5.51 -7.45
N TYR A 374 -1.08 5.47 -6.16
CA TYR A 374 0.06 6.18 -5.58
C TYR A 374 1.40 5.56 -5.98
N VAL A 375 1.43 4.22 -6.16
CA VAL A 375 2.59 3.52 -6.73
C VAL A 375 2.88 4.01 -8.15
N GLU A 376 1.84 4.18 -8.98
CA GLU A 376 1.97 4.70 -10.34
C GLU A 376 2.37 6.17 -10.36
N ASN A 377 1.76 7.00 -9.50
CA ASN A 377 2.05 8.43 -9.44
C ASN A 377 3.48 8.71 -8.95
N ALA A 378 4.05 7.86 -8.08
CA ALA A 378 5.42 8.00 -7.60
C ALA A 378 6.48 7.90 -8.70
N GLU A 379 6.17 7.21 -9.81
CA GLU A 379 7.05 7.18 -10.99
C GLU A 379 7.09 8.52 -11.71
N LYS A 380 5.96 9.25 -11.72
CA LYS A 380 5.77 10.51 -12.45
C LYS A 380 6.26 11.73 -11.68
N LEU A 381 6.62 11.58 -10.39
CA LEU A 381 7.04 12.68 -9.54
C LEU A 381 8.20 13.47 -10.15
N THR A 382 8.05 14.81 -10.15
CA THR A 382 9.06 15.76 -10.61
C THR A 382 9.57 16.66 -9.48
N ILE A 383 8.70 16.96 -8.49
CA ILE A 383 9.03 17.83 -7.36
C ILE A 383 8.48 17.29 -6.05
N ILE A 384 9.22 17.46 -4.98
CA ILE A 384 8.79 17.16 -3.61
C ILE A 384 8.84 18.46 -2.80
N LEU A 385 7.71 18.76 -2.18
CA LEU A 385 7.56 19.86 -1.23
C LEU A 385 7.62 19.31 0.19
N PHE A 386 8.49 19.85 1.00
CA PHE A 386 8.53 19.58 2.43
C PHE A 386 7.92 20.75 3.19
N ASP A 387 7.00 20.46 4.12
CA ASP A 387 6.73 21.45 5.16
C ASP A 387 7.96 21.64 6.05
N LYS A 388 8.10 22.78 6.65
CA LYS A 388 9.24 23.04 7.55
C LYS A 388 9.00 22.42 8.92
N THR A 389 7.97 22.92 9.62
CA THR A 389 7.76 22.69 11.06
C THR A 389 7.24 21.29 11.32
N GLY A 390 7.87 20.54 12.25
CA GLY A 390 7.50 19.16 12.54
C GLY A 390 7.89 18.14 11.46
N THR A 391 8.23 18.60 10.25
CA THR A 391 8.61 17.76 9.11
C THR A 391 10.11 17.76 8.87
N LEU A 392 10.70 18.87 8.39
CA LEU A 392 12.16 19.01 8.27
C LEU A 392 12.83 19.25 9.62
N THR A 393 12.08 19.81 10.57
CA THR A 393 12.50 20.11 11.92
C THR A 393 11.86 19.16 12.93
N LYS A 394 12.36 19.15 14.14
CA LYS A 394 11.87 18.29 15.24
C LYS A 394 10.52 18.76 15.81
N GLY A 395 10.07 19.98 15.44
CA GLY A 395 8.86 20.61 16.00
C GLY A 395 9.04 21.11 17.43
N GLU A 396 10.23 20.97 18.00
CA GLU A 396 10.59 21.46 19.32
C GLU A 396 11.28 22.82 19.19
N THR A 397 10.48 23.88 19.25
CA THR A 397 11.02 25.25 19.26
C THR A 397 11.65 25.54 20.60
N SER A 398 12.83 26.16 20.60
CA SER A 398 13.49 26.63 21.81
C SER A 398 13.99 28.07 21.64
N VAL A 399 13.96 28.85 22.71
CA VAL A 399 14.60 30.19 22.75
C VAL A 399 16.10 29.98 22.67
N THR A 400 16.74 30.58 21.65
CA THR A 400 18.18 30.44 21.41
C THR A 400 18.94 31.71 21.75
N ASP A 401 18.32 32.89 21.55
CA ASP A 401 18.93 34.16 21.83
C ASP A 401 17.91 35.17 22.37
N ILE A 402 18.36 36.00 23.30
CA ILE A 402 17.63 37.15 23.82
C ILE A 402 18.55 38.34 23.69
N VAL A 403 18.10 39.36 23.01
CA VAL A 403 18.87 40.62 22.86
C VAL A 403 18.08 41.73 23.52
N ALA A 404 18.66 42.37 24.52
CA ALA A 404 18.05 43.48 25.26
C ALA A 404 18.57 44.81 24.77
N PHE A 405 17.73 45.85 24.79
CA PHE A 405 18.04 47.22 24.39
C PHE A 405 17.61 48.21 25.48
N ASP A 406 18.12 49.44 25.37
CA ASP A 406 17.67 50.61 26.11
C ASP A 406 17.64 50.44 27.66
N GLY A 407 18.63 49.68 28.23
CA GLY A 407 18.82 49.55 29.68
C GLY A 407 18.08 48.35 30.32
N TYR A 408 17.34 47.58 29.54
CA TYR A 408 16.76 46.32 29.98
C TYR A 408 17.80 45.18 29.96
N ASN A 409 17.58 44.13 30.72
CA ASN A 409 18.40 42.93 30.68
C ASN A 409 17.63 41.76 30.03
N GLU A 410 18.31 40.64 29.73
CA GLU A 410 17.72 39.47 29.06
C GLU A 410 16.55 38.85 29.86
N ASN A 411 16.61 38.91 31.20
CA ASN A 411 15.53 38.38 32.03
C ASN A 411 14.28 39.28 31.96
N ASP A 412 14.44 40.61 31.88
CA ASP A 412 13.33 41.54 31.73
C ASP A 412 12.63 41.30 30.38
N VAL A 413 13.40 41.12 29.28
CA VAL A 413 12.88 40.84 27.96
C VAL A 413 12.13 39.50 27.98
N LEU A 414 12.69 38.48 28.63
CA LEU A 414 12.07 37.17 28.72
C LEU A 414 10.80 37.18 29.57
N GLU A 415 10.78 37.99 30.67
CA GLU A 415 9.59 38.14 31.52
C GLU A 415 8.43 38.78 30.75
N PHE A 416 8.66 39.95 30.10
CA PHE A 416 7.63 40.61 29.32
C PHE A 416 7.15 39.77 28.14
N ALA A 417 8.04 39.05 27.46
CA ALA A 417 7.68 38.12 26.39
C ALA A 417 6.80 36.95 26.93
N ALA A 418 7.16 36.41 28.07
CA ALA A 418 6.39 35.31 28.69
C ALA A 418 5.01 35.77 29.18
N ILE A 419 4.89 37.00 29.74
CA ILE A 419 3.61 37.60 30.12
C ILE A 419 2.71 37.73 28.87
N ALA A 420 3.27 38.22 27.76
CA ALA A 420 2.54 38.40 26.50
C ALA A 420 2.05 37.06 25.90
N GLU A 421 2.82 36.00 26.02
CA GLU A 421 2.53 34.69 25.41
C GLU A 421 1.81 33.69 26.35
N LYS A 422 1.61 34.02 27.63
CA LYS A 422 1.04 33.11 28.62
C LYS A 422 -0.33 32.56 28.26
N SER A 423 -1.13 33.37 27.56
CA SER A 423 -2.48 33.01 27.11
C SER A 423 -2.52 32.56 25.64
N SER A 424 -1.37 32.42 24.98
CA SER A 424 -1.26 32.02 23.57
C SER A 424 -1.11 30.51 23.45
N GLU A 425 -1.82 29.92 22.47
CA GLU A 425 -1.71 28.49 22.11
C GLU A 425 -0.65 28.25 21.02
N HIS A 426 0.12 29.27 20.66
CA HIS A 426 1.11 29.16 19.58
C HIS A 426 2.36 28.39 20.04
N PRO A 427 2.99 27.52 19.19
CA PRO A 427 4.23 26.80 19.57
C PRO A 427 5.39 27.70 20.05
N LEU A 428 5.45 28.92 19.55
CA LEU A 428 6.45 29.91 20.00
C LEU A 428 6.24 30.33 21.47
N ALA A 429 5.00 30.43 21.91
CA ALA A 429 4.64 30.69 23.29
C ALA A 429 5.19 29.62 24.24
N GLU A 430 5.01 28.35 23.88
CA GLU A 430 5.52 27.24 24.67
C GLU A 430 7.04 27.30 24.85
N ALA A 431 7.78 27.66 23.79
CA ALA A 431 9.23 27.85 23.85
C ALA A 431 9.65 28.93 24.83
N ILE A 432 8.95 30.10 24.80
CA ILE A 432 9.21 31.24 25.67
C ILE A 432 8.87 30.87 27.13
N LEU A 433 7.72 30.24 27.36
CA LEU A 433 7.31 29.83 28.71
C LEU A 433 8.25 28.78 29.29
N LYS A 434 8.70 27.79 28.49
CA LYS A 434 9.73 26.82 28.91
C LYS A 434 11.06 27.51 29.29
N ALA A 435 11.49 28.48 28.49
CA ALA A 435 12.71 29.24 28.78
C ALA A 435 12.59 30.06 30.08
N SER A 436 11.46 30.75 30.28
CA SER A 436 11.18 31.53 31.51
C SER A 436 11.11 30.64 32.75
N ASN A 437 10.49 29.44 32.65
CA ASN A 437 10.47 28.49 33.74
C ASN A 437 11.88 27.97 34.09
N ARG A 438 12.74 27.72 33.09
CA ARG A 438 14.16 27.34 33.31
C ARG A 438 14.94 28.45 34.01
N ALA A 439 14.66 29.72 33.64
CA ALA A 439 15.24 30.90 34.30
C ALA A 439 14.62 31.21 35.67
N ARG A 440 13.59 30.42 36.11
CA ARG A 440 12.84 30.62 37.36
C ARG A 440 12.17 31.98 37.46
N ILE A 441 11.73 32.55 36.35
CA ILE A 441 11.00 33.82 36.28
C ILE A 441 9.54 33.54 36.66
N ASN A 442 8.99 34.35 37.57
CA ASN A 442 7.58 34.30 37.90
C ASN A 442 6.77 35.03 36.81
N ILE A 443 5.82 34.33 36.17
CA ILE A 443 5.05 34.85 35.04
C ILE A 443 3.62 35.15 35.52
N PRO A 444 3.30 36.43 35.84
CA PRO A 444 1.94 36.85 36.18
C PRO A 444 1.01 36.79 34.96
N ASP A 445 -0.30 36.85 35.21
CA ASP A 445 -1.29 36.92 34.14
C ASP A 445 -1.41 38.34 33.59
N ALA A 446 -1.57 38.44 32.26
CA ALA A 446 -1.88 39.69 31.60
C ALA A 446 -3.32 40.14 31.89
N GLU A 447 -3.55 41.44 32.00
CA GLU A 447 -4.89 42.04 32.21
C GLU A 447 -5.76 41.92 30.95
N ALA A 448 -5.13 41.97 29.78
CA ALA A 448 -5.76 41.80 28.47
C ALA A 448 -4.79 41.10 27.51
N PHE A 449 -5.34 40.27 26.60
CA PHE A 449 -4.58 39.55 25.59
C PHE A 449 -5.34 39.57 24.26
N GLU A 450 -4.62 39.84 23.17
CA GLU A 450 -5.12 39.82 21.79
C GLU A 450 -4.09 39.10 20.90
N ALA A 451 -4.48 38.01 20.30
CA ALA A 451 -3.70 37.35 19.23
C ALA A 451 -3.95 38.05 17.89
N VAL A 452 -2.90 38.48 17.20
CA VAL A 452 -2.97 39.06 15.85
C VAL A 452 -2.46 38.00 14.86
N PRO A 453 -3.37 37.28 14.14
CA PRO A 453 -2.98 36.16 13.31
C PRO A 453 -1.90 36.50 12.28
N GLY A 454 -0.81 35.73 12.28
CA GLY A 454 0.32 35.91 11.35
C GLY A 454 1.26 37.09 11.69
N HIS A 455 1.02 37.86 12.77
CA HIS A 455 1.79 39.05 13.13
C HIS A 455 2.41 38.98 14.54
N GLY A 456 1.71 38.39 15.51
CA GLY A 456 2.16 38.25 16.89
C GLY A 456 1.02 38.41 17.90
N VAL A 457 1.37 38.92 19.10
CA VAL A 457 0.42 39.10 20.20
C VAL A 457 0.55 40.49 20.80
N LYS A 458 -0.56 40.98 21.41
CA LYS A 458 -0.62 42.18 22.21
C LYS A 458 -1.13 41.82 23.60
N ALA A 459 -0.55 42.39 24.63
CA ALA A 459 -0.98 42.19 26.00
C ALA A 459 -0.93 43.49 26.81
N ALA A 460 -1.77 43.57 27.83
CA ALA A 460 -1.70 44.66 28.80
C ALA A 460 -1.31 44.11 30.18
N PHE A 461 -0.37 44.72 30.85
CA PHE A 461 0.10 44.30 32.15
C PHE A 461 0.54 45.51 33.00
N LYS A 462 -0.07 45.70 34.17
CA LYS A 462 0.20 46.82 35.10
C LYS A 462 0.17 48.21 34.43
N GLY A 463 -0.77 48.38 33.47
CA GLY A 463 -0.90 49.63 32.74
C GLY A 463 0.07 49.81 31.57
N HIS A 464 0.99 48.88 31.33
CA HIS A 464 1.89 48.84 30.17
C HIS A 464 1.30 48.03 29.04
N MET A 465 1.44 48.51 27.81
CA MET A 465 1.08 47.78 26.58
C MET A 465 2.30 47.01 26.04
N ILE A 466 2.16 45.69 25.90
CA ILE A 466 3.22 44.81 25.43
C ILE A 466 2.87 44.34 24.02
N PHE A 467 3.81 44.41 23.10
CA PHE A 467 3.70 43.89 21.74
C PHE A 467 4.83 42.90 21.48
N LEU A 468 4.52 41.70 21.12
CA LEU A 468 5.52 40.69 20.75
C LEU A 468 5.16 40.10 19.37
N GLY A 469 6.03 40.31 18.38
CA GLY A 469 5.75 39.82 17.04
C GLY A 469 6.75 40.23 15.97
N ASN A 470 6.32 40.14 14.72
CA ASN A 470 7.14 40.45 13.56
C ASN A 470 7.14 41.97 13.23
N ARG A 471 7.89 42.37 12.16
CA ARG A 471 7.96 43.76 11.68
C ARG A 471 6.59 44.35 11.39
N LYS A 472 5.67 43.58 10.81
CA LYS A 472 4.32 44.07 10.45
C LYS A 472 3.53 44.47 11.68
N LEU A 473 3.60 43.67 12.77
CA LEU A 473 2.96 44.07 14.02
C LEU A 473 3.46 45.40 14.52
N MET A 474 4.78 45.67 14.43
CA MET A 474 5.38 46.94 14.85
C MET A 474 4.93 48.08 13.94
N GLU A 475 4.95 47.92 12.62
CA GLU A 475 4.51 48.91 11.63
C GLU A 475 3.04 49.30 11.80
N GLU A 476 2.15 48.34 11.95
CA GLU A 476 0.70 48.55 12.14
C GLU A 476 0.39 49.33 13.42
N ASN A 477 1.22 49.17 14.46
CA ASN A 477 1.09 49.91 15.72
C ASN A 477 1.98 51.13 15.78
N LYS A 478 2.62 51.55 14.64
CA LYS A 478 3.46 52.75 14.50
C LYS A 478 4.71 52.73 15.43
N ILE A 479 5.21 51.53 15.75
CA ILE A 479 6.42 51.32 16.53
C ILE A 479 7.62 51.40 15.59
N ILE A 480 8.56 52.29 15.85
CA ILE A 480 9.71 52.54 14.97
C ILE A 480 10.83 51.54 15.26
N ILE A 481 11.25 50.81 14.26
CA ILE A 481 12.41 49.92 14.36
C ILE A 481 13.67 50.70 14.04
N LYS A 482 14.50 50.97 15.06
CA LYS A 482 15.78 51.70 14.91
C LYS A 482 16.79 50.86 14.12
N GLY A 483 17.69 51.48 13.33
CA GLY A 483 18.66 50.75 12.47
C GLY A 483 19.52 49.70 13.18
N PRO A 484 20.06 49.94 14.40
CA PRO A 484 20.78 48.90 15.14
C PRO A 484 19.93 47.67 15.49
N ILE A 485 18.66 47.88 15.83
CA ILE A 485 17.70 46.79 16.13
C ILE A 485 17.45 45.97 14.88
N GLU A 486 17.22 46.64 13.74
CA GLU A 486 17.02 45.95 12.45
C GLU A 486 18.25 45.14 12.04
N SER A 487 19.46 45.62 12.31
CA SER A 487 20.69 44.88 12.03
C SER A 487 20.82 43.62 12.86
N HIS A 488 20.44 43.64 14.15
CA HIS A 488 20.43 42.45 15.01
C HIS A 488 19.36 41.47 14.57
N LEU A 489 18.15 41.95 14.26
CA LEU A 489 17.04 41.13 13.77
C LEU A 489 17.44 40.40 12.49
N THR A 490 17.98 41.13 11.50
CA THR A 490 18.46 40.57 10.24
C THR A 490 19.55 39.52 10.46
N LYS A 491 20.52 39.78 11.35
CA LYS A 491 21.58 38.80 11.64
C LYS A 491 21.05 37.49 12.25
N LEU A 492 20.04 37.57 13.12
CA LEU A 492 19.41 36.39 13.69
C LEU A 492 18.62 35.61 12.64
N GLU A 493 17.90 36.30 11.75
CA GLU A 493 17.18 35.69 10.62
C GLU A 493 18.13 35.02 9.63
N GLU A 494 19.29 35.62 9.32
CA GLU A 494 20.33 35.00 8.47
C GLU A 494 20.94 33.73 9.09
N GLN A 495 20.80 33.53 10.40
CA GLN A 495 21.14 32.28 11.09
C GLN A 495 20.01 31.22 11.06
N GLY A 496 18.89 31.49 10.38
CA GLY A 496 17.77 30.60 10.31
C GLY A 496 16.83 30.65 11.51
N LYS A 497 16.95 31.67 12.38
CA LYS A 497 16.12 31.81 13.57
C LYS A 497 14.87 32.63 13.27
N THR A 498 13.77 32.31 13.94
CA THR A 498 12.57 33.15 13.95
C THR A 498 12.74 34.19 15.07
N ALA A 499 13.01 35.43 14.70
CA ALA A 499 13.26 36.51 15.64
C ALA A 499 12.01 37.41 15.77
N MET A 500 11.55 37.60 17.00
CA MET A 500 10.41 38.41 17.36
C MET A 500 10.85 39.66 18.09
N LEU A 501 10.29 40.81 17.71
CA LEU A 501 10.48 42.07 18.37
C LEU A 501 9.55 42.16 19.59
N LEU A 502 10.10 42.55 20.73
CA LEU A 502 9.34 42.87 21.93
C LEU A 502 9.36 44.39 22.15
N ALA A 503 8.17 44.97 22.20
CA ALA A 503 8.02 46.38 22.55
C ALA A 503 7.12 46.55 23.77
N VAL A 504 7.44 47.48 24.62
CA VAL A 504 6.64 47.92 25.76
C VAL A 504 6.40 49.42 25.63
N ASP A 505 5.14 49.82 25.76
CA ASP A 505 4.70 51.23 25.60
C ASP A 505 5.21 51.88 24.29
N TYR A 506 5.14 51.11 23.20
CA TYR A 506 5.55 51.49 21.84
C TYR A 506 7.07 51.70 21.64
N GLU A 507 7.91 51.30 22.60
CA GLU A 507 9.37 51.28 22.45
C GLU A 507 9.87 49.83 22.42
N ILE A 508 10.77 49.51 21.48
CA ILE A 508 11.34 48.15 21.37
C ILE A 508 12.41 47.99 22.45
N ILE A 509 12.16 47.07 23.38
CA ILE A 509 13.04 46.76 24.50
C ILE A 509 13.92 45.53 24.25
N GLY A 510 13.56 44.68 23.29
CA GLY A 510 14.35 43.48 23.01
C GLY A 510 13.90 42.67 21.79
N ILE A 511 14.70 41.67 21.51
CA ILE A 511 14.41 40.62 20.50
C ILE A 511 14.47 39.27 21.21
N VAL A 512 13.48 38.43 20.97
CA VAL A 512 13.49 37.04 21.37
C VAL A 512 13.59 36.20 20.10
N ALA A 513 14.66 35.41 19.97
CA ALA A 513 14.87 34.53 18.86
C ALA A 513 14.62 33.06 19.26
N VAL A 514 13.84 32.37 18.47
CA VAL A 514 13.55 30.96 18.63
C VAL A 514 14.03 30.20 17.42
N MET A 515 14.45 29.00 17.62
CA MET A 515 14.86 28.09 16.52
C MET A 515 14.22 26.71 16.72
N ASP A 516 13.74 26.20 15.65
CA ASP A 516 13.33 24.78 15.55
C ASP A 516 14.48 23.99 14.94
N THR A 517 14.94 22.97 15.65
CA THR A 517 16.11 22.18 15.25
C THR A 517 15.79 21.28 14.07
N LEU A 518 16.68 21.26 13.06
CA LEU A 518 16.55 20.33 11.95
C LEU A 518 16.65 18.87 12.44
N LYS A 519 15.88 17.96 11.81
CA LYS A 519 16.04 16.52 12.02
C LYS A 519 17.41 16.07 11.52
N ASP A 520 18.07 15.21 12.27
CA ASP A 520 19.46 14.78 12.00
C ASP A 520 19.63 14.08 10.64
N ASN A 521 18.55 13.48 10.13
CA ASN A 521 18.50 12.75 8.86
C ASN A 521 18.00 13.59 7.67
N ALA A 522 17.63 14.86 7.86
CA ALA A 522 17.04 15.71 6.82
C ALA A 522 17.98 15.91 5.62
N ALA A 523 19.24 16.26 5.86
CA ALA A 523 20.20 16.50 4.78
C ALA A 523 20.48 15.23 3.94
N GLU A 524 20.55 14.06 4.59
CA GLU A 524 20.75 12.79 3.90
C GLU A 524 19.53 12.43 3.05
N ALA A 525 18.31 12.60 3.58
CA ALA A 525 17.07 12.36 2.87
C ALA A 525 16.95 13.22 1.60
N ILE A 526 17.23 14.51 1.73
CA ILE A 526 17.22 15.45 0.59
C ILE A 526 18.24 15.03 -0.48
N LYS A 527 19.46 14.67 -0.06
CA LYS A 527 20.49 14.18 -0.98
C LYS A 527 20.02 12.93 -1.74
N GLN A 528 19.37 11.98 -1.05
CA GLN A 528 18.84 10.76 -1.69
C GLN A 528 17.76 11.09 -2.72
N LEU A 529 16.84 12.00 -2.40
CA LEU A 529 15.77 12.43 -3.30
C LEU A 529 16.30 13.15 -4.55
N LYS A 530 17.29 14.02 -4.39
CA LYS A 530 17.97 14.70 -5.52
C LYS A 530 18.70 13.69 -6.42
N ASN A 531 19.34 12.66 -5.84
CA ASN A 531 19.96 11.58 -6.61
C ASN A 531 18.94 10.76 -7.41
N MET A 532 17.67 10.76 -7.02
CA MET A 532 16.58 10.15 -7.79
C MET A 532 16.06 11.06 -8.93
N GLY A 533 16.66 12.24 -9.13
CA GLY A 533 16.28 13.22 -10.16
C GLY A 533 15.04 14.04 -9.80
N LEU A 534 14.75 14.20 -8.52
CA LEU A 534 13.62 14.99 -8.02
C LEU A 534 14.08 16.38 -7.61
N GLU A 535 13.31 17.40 -7.99
CA GLU A 535 13.44 18.75 -7.46
C GLU A 535 12.93 18.75 -6.02
N VAL A 536 13.71 19.27 -5.06
CA VAL A 536 13.34 19.30 -3.65
C VAL A 536 13.16 20.73 -3.20
N ALA A 537 11.96 21.03 -2.69
CA ALA A 537 11.60 22.37 -2.25
C ALA A 537 11.02 22.38 -0.82
N MET A 538 11.15 23.51 -0.14
CA MET A 538 10.53 23.75 1.16
C MET A 538 9.37 24.72 1.01
N LEU A 539 8.28 24.44 1.71
CA LEU A 539 7.09 25.27 1.81
C LEU A 539 6.92 25.71 3.28
N THR A 540 6.92 27.01 3.56
CA THR A 540 6.88 27.51 4.94
C THR A 540 6.18 28.86 5.07
N GLY A 541 5.58 29.10 6.24
CA GLY A 541 5.06 30.40 6.63
C GLY A 541 6.11 31.40 7.10
N ASP A 542 7.36 30.96 7.30
CA ASP A 542 8.46 31.84 7.73
C ASP A 542 8.78 32.91 6.69
N ASN A 543 9.48 33.94 7.15
CA ASN A 543 10.02 34.94 6.25
C ASN A 543 11.10 34.36 5.32
N SER A 544 11.30 35.02 4.16
CA SER A 544 12.21 34.52 3.11
C SER A 544 13.65 34.34 3.59
N ARG A 545 14.17 35.22 4.48
CA ARG A 545 15.56 35.13 4.96
C ARG A 545 15.79 33.88 5.80
N THR A 546 14.93 33.64 6.78
CA THR A 546 14.99 32.44 7.62
C THR A 546 14.85 31.16 6.77
N ALA A 547 13.92 31.20 5.82
CA ALA A 547 13.68 30.04 4.93
C ALA A 547 14.87 29.77 4.00
N GLU A 548 15.49 30.80 3.43
CA GLU A 548 16.71 30.71 2.60
C GLU A 548 17.92 30.18 3.37
N ALA A 549 18.08 30.57 4.65
CA ALA A 549 19.15 30.09 5.50
C ALA A 549 19.05 28.57 5.71
N ILE A 550 17.85 28.05 6.01
CA ILE A 550 17.59 26.64 6.15
C ILE A 550 17.78 25.90 4.81
N ALA A 551 17.29 26.48 3.71
CA ALA A 551 17.43 25.89 2.39
C ALA A 551 18.89 25.75 1.96
N LYS A 552 19.72 26.74 2.27
CA LYS A 552 21.15 26.69 2.00
C LYS A 552 21.85 25.63 2.84
N GLN A 553 21.47 25.48 4.11
CA GLN A 553 22.00 24.44 5.00
C GLN A 553 21.65 23.02 4.51
N LEU A 554 20.42 22.83 4.04
CA LEU A 554 19.94 21.55 3.52
C LEU A 554 20.20 21.34 2.03
N ASN A 555 20.76 22.35 1.34
CA ASN A 555 20.99 22.34 -0.11
C ASN A 555 19.70 22.04 -0.91
N LEU A 556 18.62 22.75 -0.60
CA LEU A 556 17.35 22.65 -1.34
C LEU A 556 17.44 23.35 -2.70
N ASP A 557 16.60 22.93 -3.65
CA ASP A 557 16.56 23.53 -5.00
C ASP A 557 15.69 24.80 -5.03
N LYS A 558 14.65 24.84 -4.18
CA LYS A 558 13.67 25.93 -4.18
C LYS A 558 13.12 26.17 -2.77
N VAL A 559 12.73 27.41 -2.51
CA VAL A 559 12.04 27.84 -1.28
C VAL A 559 10.79 28.61 -1.66
N ILE A 560 9.70 28.31 -0.97
CA ILE A 560 8.42 29.03 -1.07
C ILE A 560 8.07 29.48 0.34
N ALA A 561 8.43 30.71 0.64
CA ALA A 561 8.30 31.34 1.97
C ALA A 561 7.07 32.25 2.05
N ASN A 562 6.74 32.73 3.27
CA ASN A 562 5.59 33.60 3.57
C ASN A 562 4.25 33.03 3.10
N VAL A 563 4.05 31.70 3.16
CA VAL A 563 2.83 31.02 2.71
C VAL A 563 1.94 30.73 3.91
N LEU A 564 0.75 31.30 3.93
CA LEU A 564 -0.23 31.02 4.97
C LEU A 564 -0.78 29.59 4.85
N PRO A 565 -1.24 28.95 5.94
CA PRO A 565 -1.68 27.55 5.91
C PRO A 565 -2.71 27.24 4.82
N TRP A 566 -3.69 28.12 4.58
CA TRP A 566 -4.71 27.95 3.53
C TRP A 566 -4.19 28.20 2.11
N GLU A 567 -3.04 28.88 1.95
CA GLU A 567 -2.42 29.15 0.64
C GLU A 567 -1.58 27.98 0.13
N LYS A 568 -1.17 27.05 1.01
CA LYS A 568 -0.38 25.85 0.64
C LYS A 568 -1.04 25.06 -0.49
N VAL A 569 -2.36 24.91 -0.43
CA VAL A 569 -3.16 24.24 -1.49
C VAL A 569 -3.04 24.97 -2.82
N SER A 570 -3.07 26.29 -2.81
CA SER A 570 -2.97 27.12 -4.02
C SER A 570 -1.60 27.02 -4.67
N VAL A 571 -0.54 26.93 -3.86
CA VAL A 571 0.83 26.73 -4.34
C VAL A 571 0.94 25.38 -5.06
N ILE A 572 0.41 24.30 -4.47
CA ILE A 572 0.42 22.96 -5.07
C ILE A 572 -0.36 22.96 -6.38
N LYS A 573 -1.57 23.56 -6.41
CA LYS A 573 -2.38 23.68 -7.64
C LYS A 573 -1.64 24.42 -8.75
N LYS A 574 -0.92 25.49 -8.42
CA LYS A 574 -0.12 26.23 -9.38
C LYS A 574 1.00 25.38 -9.97
N LEU A 575 1.75 24.65 -9.16
CA LEU A 575 2.79 23.73 -9.64
C LEU A 575 2.22 22.62 -10.51
N GLN A 576 1.04 22.09 -10.15
CA GLN A 576 0.33 21.09 -10.96
C GLN A 576 -0.12 21.67 -12.30
N SER A 577 -0.61 22.92 -12.34
CA SER A 577 -0.99 23.60 -13.59
C SER A 577 0.21 23.88 -14.49
N ASP A 578 1.40 24.06 -13.90
CA ASP A 578 2.67 24.19 -14.61
C ASP A 578 3.23 22.85 -15.12
N GLY A 579 2.43 21.77 -15.02
CA GLY A 579 2.78 20.43 -15.50
C GLY A 579 3.69 19.63 -14.56
N LYS A 580 3.91 20.08 -13.32
CA LYS A 580 4.68 19.34 -12.33
C LYS A 580 3.84 18.25 -11.65
N PHE A 581 4.44 17.09 -11.43
CA PHE A 581 3.90 16.05 -10.54
C PHE A 581 4.46 16.29 -9.14
N VAL A 582 3.58 16.64 -8.22
CA VAL A 582 3.93 17.18 -6.90
C VAL A 582 3.72 16.12 -5.82
N ALA A 583 4.75 15.84 -5.02
CA ALA A 583 4.58 15.23 -3.70
C ALA A 583 4.62 16.32 -2.61
N MET A 584 3.76 16.19 -1.60
CA MET A 584 3.79 17.01 -0.39
C MET A 584 4.13 16.12 0.80
N VAL A 585 5.09 16.53 1.60
CA VAL A 585 5.51 15.84 2.83
C VAL A 585 5.20 16.75 4.02
N GLY A 586 4.44 16.24 4.97
CA GLY A 586 3.99 17.00 6.15
C GLY A 586 3.64 16.10 7.33
N ASP A 587 3.31 16.69 8.48
CA ASP A 587 2.89 15.97 9.69
C ASP A 587 1.41 15.52 9.64
N GLY A 588 0.64 16.04 8.71
CA GLY A 588 -0.76 15.71 8.45
C GLY A 588 -1.79 16.46 9.28
N VAL A 589 -1.44 17.03 10.42
CA VAL A 589 -2.40 17.77 11.26
C VAL A 589 -2.73 19.12 10.63
N ASN A 590 -1.70 19.91 10.33
CA ASN A 590 -1.84 21.25 9.76
C ASN A 590 -1.85 21.24 8.22
N ASP A 591 -1.29 20.19 7.61
CA ASP A 591 -1.05 20.08 6.18
C ASP A 591 -2.05 19.18 5.44
N ALA A 592 -3.05 18.62 6.12
CA ALA A 592 -3.99 17.67 5.54
C ALA A 592 -4.61 18.14 4.20
N PRO A 593 -5.07 19.40 4.03
CA PRO A 593 -5.58 19.87 2.75
C PRO A 593 -4.50 19.91 1.65
N ALA A 594 -3.24 20.22 2.01
CA ALA A 594 -2.11 20.27 1.09
C ALA A 594 -1.68 18.84 0.67
N LEU A 595 -1.63 17.90 1.63
CA LEU A 595 -1.37 16.49 1.38
C LEU A 595 -2.42 15.89 0.44
N ALA A 596 -3.70 16.17 0.68
CA ALA A 596 -4.80 15.69 -0.15
C ALA A 596 -4.80 16.30 -1.57
N GLN A 597 -4.36 17.55 -1.74
CA GLN A 597 -4.26 18.21 -3.04
C GLN A 597 -3.10 17.70 -3.88
N ALA A 598 -1.99 17.28 -3.26
CA ALA A 598 -0.81 16.81 -3.97
C ALA A 598 -1.11 15.52 -4.78
N ASN A 599 -0.33 15.25 -5.83
CA ASN A 599 -0.42 13.99 -6.56
C ASN A 599 -0.07 12.80 -5.65
N ILE A 600 0.81 13.04 -4.67
CA ILE A 600 1.08 12.12 -3.57
C ILE A 600 1.25 12.94 -2.29
N GLY A 601 0.36 12.76 -1.31
CA GLY A 601 0.61 13.19 0.06
C GLY A 601 1.47 12.14 0.77
N ILE A 602 2.47 12.60 1.52
CA ILE A 602 3.35 11.75 2.34
C ILE A 602 3.26 12.26 3.77
N ALA A 603 2.56 11.53 4.62
CA ALA A 603 2.41 11.87 6.02
C ALA A 603 3.51 11.23 6.86
N ILE A 604 4.08 11.99 7.80
CA ILE A 604 5.10 11.53 8.76
C ILE A 604 4.46 11.42 10.13
N GLY A 605 4.68 10.29 10.82
CA GLY A 605 4.25 10.05 12.19
C GLY A 605 3.15 9.01 12.33
N SER A 606 2.96 8.48 13.54
CA SER A 606 2.05 7.37 13.87
C SER A 606 0.59 7.79 14.11
N GLY A 607 0.24 9.06 13.90
CA GLY A 607 -1.12 9.57 14.13
C GLY A 607 -2.15 8.98 13.17
N THR A 608 -3.18 8.36 13.73
CA THR A 608 -4.17 7.57 13.00
C THR A 608 -5.12 8.39 12.13
N ASP A 609 -5.42 9.62 12.55
CA ASP A 609 -6.27 10.54 11.79
C ASP A 609 -5.50 11.13 10.59
N ILE A 610 -4.21 11.35 10.74
CA ILE A 610 -3.28 11.80 9.70
C ILE A 610 -3.27 10.81 8.52
N ALA A 611 -3.26 9.51 8.81
CA ALA A 611 -3.24 8.46 7.78
C ALA A 611 -4.50 8.45 6.90
N LYS A 612 -5.65 8.84 7.44
CA LYS A 612 -6.92 8.90 6.68
C LYS A 612 -6.98 10.10 5.73
N GLU A 613 -6.29 11.18 6.06
CA GLU A 613 -6.31 12.42 5.29
C GLU A 613 -5.14 12.49 4.29
N ALA A 614 -4.00 11.87 4.61
CA ALA A 614 -2.86 11.83 3.72
C ALA A 614 -3.14 11.05 2.44
N GLY A 615 -2.93 11.67 1.30
CA GLY A 615 -3.34 11.16 0.01
C GLY A 615 -2.53 10.01 -0.59
N GLY A 616 -1.69 9.23 0.13
CA GLY A 616 -1.00 8.16 -0.56
C GLY A 616 0.06 7.34 0.18
N ILE A 617 1.02 7.95 0.85
CA ILE A 617 2.10 7.27 1.58
C ILE A 617 2.07 7.72 3.04
N VAL A 618 2.14 6.76 3.97
CA VAL A 618 2.24 7.05 5.39
C VAL A 618 3.52 6.44 5.92
N LEU A 619 4.31 7.26 6.59
CA LEU A 619 5.55 6.86 7.25
C LEU A 619 5.26 6.68 8.74
N ILE A 620 5.44 5.48 9.25
CA ILE A 620 5.21 5.18 10.68
C ILE A 620 6.28 5.86 11.55
N LYS A 621 7.49 6.01 11.00
CA LYS A 621 8.61 6.65 11.66
C LYS A 621 8.73 8.12 11.27
N GLU A 622 9.41 8.87 12.12
CA GLU A 622 9.80 10.25 11.82
C GLU A 622 11.13 10.35 11.03
N ASP A 623 11.58 9.27 10.44
CA ASP A 623 12.78 9.25 9.62
C ASP A 623 12.50 9.73 8.20
N LEU A 624 13.03 10.91 7.84
CA LEU A 624 12.85 11.50 6.51
C LEU A 624 13.45 10.66 5.36
N ARG A 625 14.40 9.76 5.65
CA ARG A 625 14.95 8.83 4.65
C ARG A 625 13.90 7.85 4.15
N ASP A 626 12.85 7.62 4.93
CA ASP A 626 11.75 6.74 4.54
C ASP A 626 10.88 7.36 3.43
N VAL A 627 10.92 8.69 3.23
CA VAL A 627 10.36 9.36 2.04
C VAL A 627 11.04 8.83 0.77
N ALA A 628 12.38 8.84 0.76
CA ALA A 628 13.16 8.34 -0.38
C ALA A 628 12.94 6.84 -0.58
N ARG A 629 12.89 6.05 0.50
CA ARG A 629 12.59 4.61 0.45
C ARG A 629 11.20 4.33 -0.12
N GLY A 630 10.18 5.07 0.29
CA GLY A 630 8.81 4.95 -0.22
C GLY A 630 8.71 5.19 -1.72
N ILE A 631 9.38 6.24 -2.21
CA ILE A 631 9.43 6.55 -3.64
C ILE A 631 10.23 5.50 -4.42
N ALA A 632 11.38 5.06 -3.89
CA ALA A 632 12.19 4.02 -4.51
C ALA A 632 11.42 2.69 -4.64
N LEU A 633 10.74 2.29 -3.58
CA LEU A 633 9.89 1.09 -3.55
C LEU A 633 8.74 1.19 -4.55
N SER A 634 8.05 2.33 -4.62
CA SER A 634 6.97 2.57 -5.58
C SER A 634 7.47 2.48 -7.02
N ARG A 635 8.61 3.12 -7.34
CA ARG A 635 9.26 3.03 -8.66
C ARG A 635 9.68 1.60 -9.00
N ALA A 636 10.26 0.86 -8.05
CA ALA A 636 10.63 -0.54 -8.25
C ALA A 636 9.40 -1.42 -8.49
N THR A 637 8.32 -1.19 -7.75
CA THR A 637 7.06 -1.91 -7.92
C THR A 637 6.45 -1.64 -9.30
N MET A 638 6.41 -0.38 -9.73
CA MET A 638 5.91 -0.02 -11.05
C MET A 638 6.76 -0.60 -12.18
N LYS A 639 8.09 -0.63 -12.03
CA LYS A 639 8.98 -1.30 -12.96
C LYS A 639 8.64 -2.79 -13.10
N LYS A 640 8.34 -3.49 -11.99
CA LYS A 640 7.91 -4.89 -12.01
C LYS A 640 6.56 -5.06 -12.69
N ILE A 641 5.59 -4.17 -12.44
CA ILE A 641 4.31 -4.18 -13.14
C ILE A 641 4.52 -4.08 -14.66
N LYS A 642 5.30 -3.11 -15.13
CA LYS A 642 5.61 -2.93 -16.55
C LYS A 642 6.31 -4.15 -17.16
N GLN A 643 7.28 -4.75 -16.45
CA GLN A 643 7.94 -5.98 -16.89
C GLN A 643 6.95 -7.14 -17.00
N ASN A 644 6.09 -7.33 -16.01
CA ASN A 644 5.09 -8.39 -16.01
C ASN A 644 4.09 -8.24 -17.17
N LEU A 645 3.59 -7.02 -17.38
CA LEU A 645 2.69 -6.72 -18.49
C LEU A 645 3.37 -6.96 -19.85
N PHE A 646 4.62 -6.50 -20.01
CA PHE A 646 5.39 -6.72 -21.23
C PHE A 646 5.53 -8.22 -21.55
N TRP A 647 5.96 -9.03 -20.60
CA TRP A 647 6.13 -10.47 -20.82
C TRP A 647 4.80 -11.20 -21.05
N ALA A 648 3.73 -10.80 -20.32
CA ALA A 648 2.39 -11.36 -20.53
C ALA A 648 1.84 -11.10 -21.93
N PHE A 649 2.13 -9.93 -22.52
CA PHE A 649 1.74 -9.61 -23.89
C PHE A 649 2.64 -10.24 -24.93
N LEU A 650 3.96 -10.14 -24.76
CA LEU A 650 4.95 -10.64 -25.73
C LEU A 650 4.76 -12.14 -25.98
N TYR A 651 4.54 -12.88 -24.90
CA TYR A 651 4.30 -14.31 -24.99
C TYR A 651 3.10 -14.64 -25.90
N ASN A 652 1.95 -13.99 -25.69
CA ASN A 652 0.77 -14.21 -26.52
C ASN A 652 0.97 -13.72 -27.97
N ALA A 653 1.60 -12.55 -28.16
CA ALA A 653 1.85 -11.97 -29.46
C ALA A 653 2.73 -12.87 -30.36
N VAL A 654 3.69 -13.60 -29.76
CA VAL A 654 4.55 -14.55 -30.50
C VAL A 654 3.86 -15.89 -30.69
N SER A 655 3.19 -16.40 -29.67
CA SER A 655 2.67 -17.76 -29.69
C SER A 655 1.39 -17.94 -30.53
N ILE A 656 0.54 -16.90 -30.64
CA ILE A 656 -0.67 -16.97 -31.47
C ILE A 656 -0.35 -17.19 -32.96
N PRO A 657 0.56 -16.42 -33.60
CA PRO A 657 0.99 -16.71 -34.97
C PRO A 657 1.58 -18.12 -35.14
N VAL A 658 2.42 -18.57 -34.18
CA VAL A 658 3.00 -19.92 -34.20
C VAL A 658 1.92 -21.01 -34.13
N ALA A 659 0.88 -20.81 -33.32
CA ALA A 659 -0.26 -21.68 -33.25
C ALA A 659 -1.08 -21.65 -34.56
N ALA A 660 -1.30 -20.47 -35.15
CA ALA A 660 -2.08 -20.28 -36.38
C ALA A 660 -1.46 -20.98 -37.60
N ILE A 661 -0.13 -21.02 -37.70
CA ILE A 661 0.58 -21.78 -38.73
C ILE A 661 0.67 -23.29 -38.46
N GLY A 662 0.07 -23.75 -37.34
CA GLY A 662 -0.05 -25.18 -37.01
C GLY A 662 1.20 -25.83 -36.39
N LEU A 663 2.16 -25.03 -35.90
CA LEU A 663 3.41 -25.52 -35.28
C LEU A 663 3.27 -25.75 -33.76
N LEU A 664 2.19 -25.32 -33.14
CA LEU A 664 1.99 -25.41 -31.70
C LEU A 664 0.87 -26.41 -31.36
N SER A 665 1.19 -27.42 -30.54
CA SER A 665 0.15 -28.34 -30.05
C SER A 665 -0.60 -27.71 -28.86
N PRO A 666 -1.88 -28.09 -28.63
CA PRO A 666 -2.68 -27.58 -27.52
C PRO A 666 -2.05 -27.86 -26.14
N VAL A 667 -1.34 -28.97 -25.96
CA VAL A 667 -0.67 -29.36 -24.72
C VAL A 667 0.51 -28.42 -24.43
N ILE A 668 1.34 -28.13 -25.45
CA ILE A 668 2.44 -27.18 -25.32
C ILE A 668 1.88 -25.78 -25.05
N ALA A 669 0.80 -25.38 -25.70
CA ALA A 669 0.10 -24.13 -25.47
C ALA A 669 -0.33 -23.96 -23.99
N ALA A 670 -0.98 -24.98 -23.43
CA ALA A 670 -1.42 -24.99 -22.04
C ALA A 670 -0.24 -24.94 -21.03
N GLY A 671 0.82 -25.72 -21.31
CA GLY A 671 2.04 -25.73 -20.49
C GLY A 671 2.75 -24.38 -20.47
N ALA A 672 2.90 -23.77 -21.63
CA ALA A 672 3.54 -22.47 -21.79
C ALA A 672 2.72 -21.33 -21.12
N MET A 673 1.39 -21.39 -21.14
CA MET A 673 0.50 -20.48 -20.41
C MET A 673 0.72 -20.57 -18.89
N ALA A 674 0.80 -21.79 -18.33
CA ALA A 674 1.08 -22.00 -16.92
C ALA A 674 2.45 -21.43 -16.53
N PHE A 675 3.47 -21.60 -17.39
CA PHE A 675 4.80 -21.06 -17.19
C PHE A 675 4.81 -19.51 -17.20
N SER A 676 4.05 -18.87 -18.10
CA SER A 676 3.91 -17.41 -18.14
C SER A 676 3.36 -16.85 -16.81
N SER A 677 2.32 -17.47 -16.26
CA SER A 677 1.76 -17.06 -14.97
C SER A 677 2.78 -17.24 -13.82
N LEU A 678 3.51 -18.35 -13.80
CA LEU A 678 4.56 -18.62 -12.83
C LEU A 678 5.68 -17.56 -12.92
N PHE A 679 6.07 -17.19 -14.14
CA PHE A 679 7.10 -16.15 -14.35
C PHE A 679 6.68 -14.81 -13.76
N VAL A 680 5.45 -14.33 -14.06
CA VAL A 680 4.91 -13.05 -13.54
C VAL A 680 4.91 -13.02 -12.02
N VAL A 681 4.45 -14.10 -11.39
CA VAL A 681 4.40 -14.18 -9.93
C VAL A 681 5.80 -14.24 -9.32
N SER A 682 6.71 -15.03 -9.91
CA SER A 682 8.10 -15.13 -9.45
C SER A 682 8.84 -13.79 -9.61
N ASN A 683 8.61 -13.08 -10.73
CA ASN A 683 9.20 -11.76 -10.95
C ASN A 683 8.69 -10.73 -9.91
N SER A 684 7.40 -10.75 -9.58
CA SER A 684 6.83 -9.91 -8.51
C SER A 684 7.42 -10.24 -7.14
N ALA A 685 7.63 -11.52 -6.83
CA ALA A 685 8.19 -11.97 -5.56
C ALA A 685 9.63 -11.48 -5.34
N THR A 686 10.39 -11.15 -6.41
CA THR A 686 11.73 -10.57 -6.29
C THR A 686 11.74 -9.21 -5.59
N LEU A 687 10.60 -8.49 -5.51
CA LEU A 687 10.50 -7.26 -4.71
C LEU A 687 10.80 -7.48 -3.22
N LYS A 688 10.55 -8.68 -2.70
CA LYS A 688 10.90 -9.03 -1.31
C LYS A 688 12.42 -9.02 -1.05
N LEU A 689 13.21 -9.19 -2.08
CA LEU A 689 14.68 -9.19 -2.01
C LEU A 689 15.29 -7.79 -2.16
N LEU A 690 14.45 -6.79 -2.44
CA LEU A 690 14.90 -5.41 -2.60
C LEU A 690 15.47 -4.91 -1.27
N LYS A 691 16.69 -4.37 -1.32
CA LYS A 691 17.31 -3.62 -0.22
C LYS A 691 17.04 -2.14 -0.47
N LEU A 692 16.37 -1.49 0.45
CA LEU A 692 15.97 -0.07 0.41
C LEU A 692 16.91 0.79 1.24
#